data_9a7c2ecebeef8604dcf3748b71dede12
#
_entry.id   9a7c2ecebeef8604dcf3748b71dede12
#
_cell.length_a   1.000
_cell.length_b   1.000
_cell.length_c   1.000
_cell.angle_alpha   90.00
_cell.angle_beta   90.00
_cell.angle_gamma   90.00
#
_symmetry.space_group_name_H-M   'P 1'
#
loop_
_entity.id
_entity.type
_entity.pdbx_description
1 polymer ?
#
loop_
_entity_poly.entity_id
_entity_poly.type
_entity_poly.pdbx_seq_one_letter_code
_entity_poly.pdbx_strand_id
1 'polypeptide(L)'
;MSGVQAAKPEVRLSARELAEYYCAQGDLMAARASIRRALEGAAAHRRLQAEQEEGYLKEVPLSVTLERPEYMLTVEGRADGIVPLAAQVHEIKTTYLPLEELDWEHYPAYHAQLWIYGFIYALDKGLSGVSLRLTYYQMQNGKTRDFITQASFEELCTRFNAMVEDYARISDETVRHGQRRDVSLAELQFPFPKYRPSQLDMAQQVYMAVKNKKTLYVQAPTGTGKTAATLFPALKALGTGLCRRVFYFTAKEQTAEAAVRALELMRRGGLRLKSICITAKDKACLMEKRECDPEKCPYCRDYEIKQHEYLPQILAEDAFSPARVRELGEKYGLCPFELSLKISEYCDCIICDYNYAFHPSIRFRRYFQNSRRDSVFLVDEAHNLAERTRDIFSAKINPAMIARLRRELEDFPALSGLLRKLEGQLKGLCRGREEQGFLLEQPPAAVYAAAAQIMEKLGEESEHPLPPAAAELSRLLSDFMMVFEHYRPEYHRCYVLAADCSLHLLCVHTGAFVRKTLELARASVLFSATLSPHEYYMYMLGADENSYYFELPYPFDPDNLLVVADDGINTAYSARAQACLPIAKRIRATIRIKKGNYIVFFPSYAFLNGVLKEFRALCPQVPVAVHVPNMSRRDKESFISRFENEEGVVGFSVLGGHFGEGVDLPGERLIGAVIVGVGLPQLSPERNLIKEYFDSIDMDGYGYAYVYPGLNRVLQAAGRVIRTDTDRGVVLLIDSRYARPPYTELMPQEWQMHYLSQEERSYRDLLEDFWE
;
A
#
# COMPACT_ATOMS: atom_id res chain seq x y z
N MET A 1 -18.00 49.09 -1.92
CA MET A 1 -17.49 47.82 -2.37
C MET A 1 -18.47 46.74 -1.92
N SER A 2 -19.33 46.31 -2.82
CA SER A 2 -20.32 45.25 -2.58
C SER A 2 -19.57 43.96 -2.36
N GLY A 3 -19.60 43.44 -1.12
CA GLY A 3 -19.04 42.14 -0.80
C GLY A 3 -19.78 41.06 -1.60
N VAL A 4 -19.10 40.46 -2.54
CA VAL A 4 -19.52 39.16 -3.12
C VAL A 4 -19.43 38.17 -1.97
N GLN A 5 -20.56 37.86 -1.34
CA GLN A 5 -20.63 36.73 -0.39
C GLN A 5 -20.14 35.46 -1.13
N ALA A 6 -19.01 34.90 -0.73
CA ALA A 6 -18.52 33.66 -1.29
C ALA A 6 -19.65 32.62 -1.17
N ALA A 7 -19.94 31.88 -2.25
CA ALA A 7 -20.97 30.88 -2.26
C ALA A 7 -20.63 29.82 -1.15
N LYS A 8 -21.65 29.49 -0.37
CA LYS A 8 -21.50 28.46 0.66
C LYS A 8 -20.99 27.14 0.04
N PRO A 9 -20.05 26.43 0.69
CA PRO A 9 -19.61 25.12 0.20
C PRO A 9 -20.78 24.15 0.13
N GLU A 10 -20.75 23.23 -0.82
CA GLU A 10 -21.79 22.22 -1.00
C GLU A 10 -21.33 20.86 -0.42
N VAL A 11 -22.17 20.29 0.44
CA VAL A 11 -22.04 18.92 0.95
C VAL A 11 -23.08 18.05 0.25
N ARG A 12 -22.67 17.06 -0.52
CA ARG A 12 -23.55 16.10 -1.20
C ARG A 12 -23.49 14.75 -0.53
N LEU A 13 -24.66 14.19 -0.33
CA LEU A 13 -24.87 12.94 0.37
C LEU A 13 -25.95 12.11 -0.35
N SER A 14 -25.72 10.82 -0.55
CA SER A 14 -26.78 9.98 -1.08
C SER A 14 -27.81 9.66 0.01
N ALA A 15 -29.07 9.46 -0.39
CA ALA A 15 -30.14 9.02 0.52
C ALA A 15 -29.76 7.72 1.25
N ARG A 16 -29.03 6.84 0.59
CA ARG A 16 -28.52 5.60 1.17
C ARG A 16 -27.47 5.87 2.26
N GLU A 17 -26.49 6.72 2.01
CA GLU A 17 -25.46 7.07 3.01
C GLU A 17 -26.07 7.74 4.25
N LEU A 18 -27.06 8.64 4.06
CA LEU A 18 -27.77 9.25 5.18
C LEU A 18 -28.55 8.20 6.00
N ALA A 19 -29.22 7.28 5.32
CA ALA A 19 -29.98 6.21 5.97
C ALA A 19 -29.07 5.24 6.73
N GLU A 20 -27.97 4.78 6.11
CA GLU A 20 -26.99 3.90 6.73
C GLU A 20 -26.29 4.56 7.93
N TYR A 21 -26.00 5.86 7.84
CA TYR A 21 -25.44 6.62 8.96
C TYR A 21 -26.40 6.70 10.15
N TYR A 22 -27.63 7.11 9.91
CA TYR A 22 -28.65 7.28 10.96
C TYR A 22 -29.05 5.96 11.63
N CYS A 23 -29.12 4.89 10.84
CA CYS A 23 -29.50 3.55 11.31
C CYS A 23 -28.30 2.67 11.66
N ALA A 24 -27.17 3.27 11.99
CA ALA A 24 -25.97 2.52 12.36
C ALA A 24 -26.26 1.59 13.54
N GLN A 25 -26.15 0.27 13.33
CA GLN A 25 -26.38 -0.74 14.35
C GLN A 25 -25.66 -2.05 14.01
N GLY A 26 -25.37 -2.81 15.06
CA GLY A 26 -24.79 -4.15 14.94
C GLY A 26 -23.29 -4.20 15.13
N ASP A 27 -22.82 -5.42 14.98
CA ASP A 27 -21.44 -5.82 15.16
C ASP A 27 -20.63 -5.53 13.89
N LEU A 28 -19.29 -5.47 14.04
CA LEU A 28 -18.39 -5.45 12.92
C LEU A 28 -18.45 -6.79 12.19
N MET A 29 -19.24 -6.86 11.13
CA MET A 29 -19.32 -8.03 10.27
C MET A 29 -18.24 -7.98 9.19
N ALA A 30 -17.54 -9.08 8.99
CA ALA A 30 -16.62 -9.18 7.85
C ALA A 30 -17.40 -9.03 6.55
N ALA A 31 -17.14 -7.97 5.78
CA ALA A 31 -17.84 -7.67 4.52
C ALA A 31 -17.62 -8.81 3.50
N ARG A 32 -18.57 -9.72 3.39
CA ARG A 32 -18.57 -10.88 2.50
C ARG A 32 -19.46 -10.71 1.27
N ALA A 33 -19.73 -9.48 0.83
CA ALA A 33 -20.48 -9.25 -0.39
C ALA A 33 -19.61 -9.63 -1.62
N SER A 34 -19.95 -10.72 -2.30
CA SER A 34 -19.29 -11.07 -3.57
C SER A 34 -19.77 -10.15 -4.69
N ILE A 35 -18.90 -9.82 -5.65
CA ILE A 35 -19.24 -9.07 -6.88
C ILE A 35 -20.39 -9.77 -7.63
N ARG A 36 -20.43 -11.09 -7.58
CA ARG A 36 -21.52 -11.91 -8.16
C ARG A 36 -22.87 -11.57 -7.54
N ARG A 37 -22.95 -11.44 -6.20
CA ARG A 37 -24.22 -11.07 -5.51
C ARG A 37 -24.71 -9.68 -5.92
N ALA A 38 -23.81 -8.73 -6.13
CA ALA A 38 -24.18 -7.39 -6.60
C ALA A 38 -24.74 -7.40 -8.03
N LEU A 39 -24.14 -8.20 -8.92
CA LEU A 39 -24.62 -8.34 -10.31
C LEU A 39 -25.96 -9.07 -10.39
N GLU A 40 -26.14 -10.13 -9.61
CA GLU A 40 -27.39 -10.89 -9.50
C GLU A 40 -28.52 -10.00 -8.94
N GLY A 41 -28.21 -9.18 -7.93
CA GLY A 41 -29.14 -8.19 -7.36
C GLY A 41 -29.61 -7.17 -8.40
N ALA A 42 -28.71 -6.60 -9.19
CA ALA A 42 -29.09 -5.66 -10.24
C ALA A 42 -29.94 -6.29 -11.36
N ALA A 43 -29.74 -7.56 -11.66
CA ALA A 43 -30.59 -8.30 -12.60
C ALA A 43 -32.02 -8.52 -12.06
N ALA A 44 -32.13 -8.85 -10.76
CA ALA A 44 -33.40 -9.00 -10.07
C ALA A 44 -34.20 -7.69 -10.04
N HIS A 45 -33.56 -6.55 -9.73
CA HIS A 45 -34.21 -5.23 -9.78
C HIS A 45 -34.81 -4.94 -11.16
N ARG A 46 -34.02 -5.11 -12.23
CA ARG A 46 -34.51 -4.87 -13.62
C ARG A 46 -35.69 -5.75 -14.00
N ARG A 47 -35.69 -7.00 -13.54
CA ARG A 47 -36.81 -7.93 -13.79
C ARG A 47 -38.09 -7.46 -13.09
N LEU A 48 -38.02 -7.17 -11.78
CA LEU A 48 -39.18 -6.70 -11.02
C LEU A 48 -39.73 -5.37 -11.55
N GLN A 49 -38.85 -4.45 -11.94
CA GLN A 49 -39.25 -3.19 -12.55
C GLN A 49 -39.93 -3.40 -13.93
N ALA A 50 -39.57 -4.47 -14.66
CA ALA A 50 -40.20 -4.78 -15.95
C ALA A 50 -41.61 -5.38 -15.79
N GLU A 51 -41.89 -6.04 -14.68
CA GLU A 51 -43.17 -6.71 -14.35
C GLU A 51 -44.20 -5.74 -13.74
N GLN A 52 -43.86 -4.44 -13.49
CA GLN A 52 -44.78 -3.46 -12.93
C GLN A 52 -45.82 -2.95 -13.93
N GLU A 53 -46.94 -2.45 -13.40
CA GLU A 53 -48.08 -1.96 -14.18
C GLU A 53 -47.78 -0.72 -15.03
N GLU A 54 -48.68 -0.41 -15.98
CA GLU A 54 -48.60 0.79 -16.81
C GLU A 54 -48.66 2.07 -15.93
N GLY A 55 -47.73 2.99 -16.18
CA GLY A 55 -47.61 4.23 -15.38
C GLY A 55 -46.56 4.16 -14.27
N TYR A 56 -45.87 3.02 -14.09
CA TYR A 56 -44.74 2.89 -13.18
C TYR A 56 -43.49 3.57 -13.75
N LEU A 57 -42.99 4.59 -13.07
CA LEU A 57 -41.77 5.30 -13.43
C LEU A 57 -40.56 4.62 -12.78
N LYS A 58 -39.60 4.19 -13.57
CA LYS A 58 -38.40 3.46 -13.12
C LYS A 58 -37.22 4.39 -12.88
N GLU A 59 -36.37 4.08 -11.89
CA GLU A 59 -35.10 4.76 -11.63
C GLU A 59 -35.24 6.28 -11.55
N VAL A 60 -36.20 6.77 -10.75
CA VAL A 60 -36.53 8.19 -10.70
C VAL A 60 -35.51 8.95 -9.84
N PRO A 61 -34.78 9.93 -10.43
CA PRO A 61 -33.86 10.76 -9.66
C PRO A 61 -34.62 11.69 -8.73
N LEU A 62 -34.22 11.73 -7.47
CA LEU A 62 -34.78 12.57 -6.42
C LEU A 62 -33.64 13.33 -5.74
N SER A 63 -33.85 14.63 -5.47
CA SER A 63 -32.86 15.48 -4.81
C SER A 63 -33.54 16.61 -4.04
N VAL A 64 -33.00 16.91 -2.87
CA VAL A 64 -33.37 18.08 -2.08
C VAL A 64 -32.13 18.78 -1.58
N THR A 65 -32.12 20.12 -1.63
CA THR A 65 -31.02 20.93 -1.09
C THR A 65 -31.53 21.74 0.08
N LEU A 66 -30.86 21.61 1.21
CA LEU A 66 -31.16 22.33 2.45
C LEU A 66 -30.08 23.38 2.70
N GLU A 67 -30.50 24.58 3.09
CA GLU A 67 -29.56 25.60 3.54
C GLU A 67 -29.20 25.37 5.01
N ARG A 68 -27.89 25.23 5.27
CA ARG A 68 -27.32 25.20 6.62
C ARG A 68 -26.58 26.53 6.88
N PRO A 69 -26.26 26.83 8.14
CA PRO A 69 -25.56 28.08 8.46
C PRO A 69 -24.30 28.32 7.64
N GLU A 70 -23.47 27.29 7.43
CA GLU A 70 -22.15 27.40 6.81
C GLU A 70 -22.04 26.71 5.44
N TYR A 71 -23.05 25.93 5.00
CA TYR A 71 -23.00 25.15 3.76
C TYR A 71 -24.40 24.88 3.20
N MET A 72 -24.44 24.36 1.97
CA MET A 72 -25.64 23.78 1.36
C MET A 72 -25.53 22.25 1.45
N LEU A 73 -26.53 21.60 2.06
CA LEU A 73 -26.60 20.13 2.14
C LEU A 73 -27.54 19.61 1.05
N THR A 74 -27.01 18.88 0.08
CA THR A 74 -27.81 18.21 -0.94
C THR A 74 -27.90 16.72 -0.63
N VAL A 75 -29.11 16.22 -0.42
CA VAL A 75 -29.45 14.80 -0.29
C VAL A 75 -30.04 14.35 -1.62
N GLU A 76 -29.41 13.37 -2.26
CA GLU A 76 -29.81 12.92 -3.59
C GLU A 76 -29.83 11.38 -3.69
N GLY A 77 -30.59 10.85 -4.64
CA GLY A 77 -30.61 9.43 -4.93
C GLY A 77 -31.52 9.09 -6.09
N ARG A 78 -31.78 7.82 -6.25
CA ARG A 78 -32.63 7.30 -7.31
C ARG A 78 -33.55 6.26 -6.73
N ALA A 79 -34.85 6.56 -6.66
CA ALA A 79 -35.86 5.60 -6.24
C ALA A 79 -36.02 4.52 -7.31
N ASP A 80 -36.12 3.26 -6.92
CA ASP A 80 -36.30 2.13 -7.86
C ASP A 80 -37.57 2.31 -8.69
N GLY A 81 -38.62 2.91 -8.10
CA GLY A 81 -39.83 3.25 -8.83
C GLY A 81 -40.77 4.22 -8.16
N ILE A 82 -41.64 4.84 -8.94
CA ILE A 82 -42.71 5.70 -8.47
C ILE A 82 -43.98 5.38 -9.25
N VAL A 83 -45.13 5.27 -8.55
CA VAL A 83 -46.45 5.20 -9.15
C VAL A 83 -47.16 6.53 -8.89
N PRO A 84 -47.17 7.49 -9.83
CA PRO A 84 -47.68 8.84 -9.60
C PRO A 84 -49.17 8.89 -9.21
N LEU A 85 -50.00 8.07 -9.84
CA LEU A 85 -51.43 8.04 -9.57
C LEU A 85 -51.78 7.59 -8.14
N ALA A 86 -50.96 6.72 -7.57
CA ALA A 86 -51.09 6.23 -6.21
C ALA A 86 -50.26 7.06 -5.19
N ALA A 87 -49.56 8.09 -5.64
CA ALA A 87 -48.55 8.80 -4.84
C ALA A 87 -47.61 7.82 -4.11
N GLN A 88 -47.21 6.73 -4.78
CA GLN A 88 -46.42 5.67 -4.15
C GLN A 88 -44.97 5.71 -4.58
N VAL A 89 -44.06 5.64 -3.62
CA VAL A 89 -42.61 5.44 -3.80
C VAL A 89 -42.28 4.00 -3.49
N HIS A 90 -41.50 3.38 -4.38
CA HIS A 90 -41.15 1.97 -4.32
C HIS A 90 -39.65 1.77 -4.26
N GLU A 91 -39.18 0.95 -3.34
CA GLU A 91 -37.80 0.51 -3.17
C GLU A 91 -37.74 -1.02 -3.19
N ILE A 92 -36.78 -1.59 -3.90
CA ILE A 92 -36.60 -3.03 -4.11
C ILE A 92 -35.30 -3.46 -3.43
N LYS A 93 -35.34 -4.50 -2.64
CA LYS A 93 -34.15 -5.09 -2.00
C LYS A 93 -34.09 -6.58 -2.24
N THR A 94 -32.90 -7.09 -2.50
CA THR A 94 -32.67 -8.53 -2.64
C THR A 94 -32.21 -9.14 -1.33
N THR A 95 -32.66 -10.38 -1.07
CA THR A 95 -32.30 -11.12 0.13
C THR A 95 -32.06 -12.59 -0.17
N TYR A 96 -31.27 -13.25 0.67
CA TYR A 96 -31.13 -14.70 0.73
C TYR A 96 -31.89 -15.31 1.92
N LEU A 97 -32.38 -14.47 2.84
CA LEU A 97 -33.16 -14.93 3.97
C LEU A 97 -34.55 -15.41 3.50
N PRO A 98 -35.16 -16.37 4.23
CA PRO A 98 -36.58 -16.72 4.03
C PRO A 98 -37.45 -15.48 4.21
N LEU A 99 -38.43 -15.29 3.30
CA LEU A 99 -39.29 -14.10 3.34
C LEU A 99 -40.16 -14.05 4.61
N GLU A 100 -40.43 -15.19 5.20
CA GLU A 100 -41.21 -15.35 6.43
C GLU A 100 -40.51 -14.76 7.66
N GLU A 101 -39.17 -14.73 7.64
CA GLU A 101 -38.34 -14.18 8.72
C GLU A 101 -38.18 -12.66 8.65
N LEU A 102 -38.59 -12.05 7.54
CA LEU A 102 -38.48 -10.60 7.34
C LEU A 102 -39.74 -9.93 7.87
N ASP A 103 -39.55 -8.85 8.61
CA ASP A 103 -40.63 -7.91 8.98
C ASP A 103 -40.29 -6.51 8.46
N TRP A 104 -41.20 -5.55 8.73
CA TRP A 104 -40.99 -4.16 8.29
C TRP A 104 -39.73 -3.54 8.90
N GLU A 105 -39.32 -3.91 10.11
CA GLU A 105 -38.20 -3.30 10.86
C GLU A 105 -36.87 -4.04 10.73
N HIS A 106 -36.84 -5.16 9.99
CA HIS A 106 -35.67 -6.04 9.92
C HIS A 106 -34.40 -5.35 9.46
N TYR A 107 -34.52 -4.43 8.48
CA TYR A 107 -33.41 -3.61 7.99
C TYR A 107 -33.74 -2.11 8.06
N PRO A 108 -33.54 -1.44 9.21
CA PRO A 108 -33.93 -0.05 9.41
C PRO A 108 -33.39 0.93 8.36
N ALA A 109 -32.17 0.69 7.85
CA ALA A 109 -31.57 1.55 6.82
C ALA A 109 -32.36 1.53 5.49
N TYR A 110 -33.00 0.41 5.12
CA TYR A 110 -33.82 0.34 3.91
C TYR A 110 -35.11 1.15 4.05
N HIS A 111 -35.68 1.13 5.22
CA HIS A 111 -36.82 1.99 5.56
C HIS A 111 -36.45 3.45 5.56
N ALA A 112 -35.35 3.81 6.24
CA ALA A 112 -34.88 5.19 6.29
C ALA A 112 -34.62 5.72 4.87
N GLN A 113 -34.04 4.93 3.98
CA GLN A 113 -33.83 5.28 2.58
C GLN A 113 -35.16 5.54 1.85
N LEU A 114 -36.14 4.67 2.05
CA LEU A 114 -37.48 4.81 1.45
C LEU A 114 -38.23 6.04 2.00
N TRP A 115 -38.11 6.32 3.32
CA TRP A 115 -38.68 7.53 3.94
C TRP A 115 -38.05 8.80 3.39
N ILE A 116 -36.72 8.83 3.12
CA ILE A 116 -36.03 9.95 2.48
C ILE A 116 -36.59 10.17 1.08
N TYR A 117 -36.74 9.14 0.28
CA TYR A 117 -37.33 9.27 -1.06
C TYR A 117 -38.80 9.72 -1.00
N GLY A 118 -39.58 9.22 -0.05
CA GLY A 118 -40.97 9.65 0.18
C GLY A 118 -41.06 11.12 0.52
N PHE A 119 -40.18 11.63 1.40
CA PHE A 119 -40.09 13.06 1.72
C PHE A 119 -39.75 13.91 0.50
N ILE A 120 -38.70 13.56 -0.25
CA ILE A 120 -38.26 14.34 -1.42
C ILE A 120 -39.37 14.37 -2.47
N TYR A 121 -40.01 13.25 -2.73
CA TYR A 121 -41.11 13.14 -3.70
C TYR A 121 -42.34 13.95 -3.28
N ALA A 122 -42.76 13.82 -2.01
CA ALA A 122 -43.90 14.59 -1.50
C ALA A 122 -43.66 16.09 -1.53
N LEU A 123 -42.43 16.52 -1.19
CA LEU A 123 -42.00 17.93 -1.25
C LEU A 123 -42.03 18.46 -2.70
N ASP A 124 -41.48 17.72 -3.65
CA ASP A 124 -41.41 18.11 -5.08
C ASP A 124 -42.81 18.23 -5.71
N LYS A 125 -43.75 17.37 -5.31
CA LYS A 125 -45.10 17.32 -5.87
C LYS A 125 -46.14 18.04 -5.03
N GLY A 126 -45.80 18.60 -3.86
CA GLY A 126 -46.72 19.27 -2.97
C GLY A 126 -47.82 18.35 -2.40
N LEU A 127 -47.45 17.10 -2.11
CA LEU A 127 -48.38 16.09 -1.61
C LEU A 127 -48.53 16.15 -0.07
N SER A 128 -49.71 15.93 0.44
CA SER A 128 -50.00 15.84 1.88
C SER A 128 -49.54 14.51 2.52
N GLY A 129 -49.15 13.53 1.70
CA GLY A 129 -48.64 12.22 2.11
C GLY A 129 -48.40 11.33 0.92
N VAL A 130 -47.73 10.22 1.15
CA VAL A 130 -47.36 9.22 0.14
C VAL A 130 -47.52 7.81 0.66
N SER A 131 -47.68 6.85 -0.25
CA SER A 131 -47.59 5.42 0.01
C SER A 131 -46.12 5.01 -0.15
N LEU A 132 -45.55 4.31 0.82
CA LEU A 132 -44.19 3.77 0.82
C LEU A 132 -44.25 2.27 0.66
N ARG A 133 -43.67 1.74 -0.42
CA ARG A 133 -43.60 0.30 -0.73
C ARG A 133 -42.16 -0.19 -0.70
N LEU A 134 -41.88 -1.19 0.15
CA LEU A 134 -40.63 -1.91 0.22
C LEU A 134 -40.83 -3.36 -0.25
N THR A 135 -40.19 -3.78 -1.33
CA THR A 135 -40.25 -5.14 -1.86
C THR A 135 -38.96 -5.88 -1.59
N TYR A 136 -39.05 -7.00 -0.88
CA TYR A 136 -37.95 -7.96 -0.78
C TYR A 136 -38.07 -9.02 -1.87
N TYR A 137 -37.02 -9.27 -2.63
CA TYR A 137 -36.89 -10.32 -3.61
C TYR A 137 -35.94 -11.40 -3.11
N GLN A 138 -36.46 -12.63 -2.95
CA GLN A 138 -35.65 -13.77 -2.50
C GLN A 138 -34.91 -14.38 -3.66
N MET A 139 -33.56 -14.33 -3.60
CA MET A 139 -32.67 -14.73 -4.69
C MET A 139 -32.74 -16.22 -5.04
N GLN A 140 -33.04 -17.10 -4.06
CA GLN A 140 -33.04 -18.56 -4.25
C GLN A 140 -34.24 -19.06 -5.06
N ASN A 141 -35.40 -18.44 -4.92
CA ASN A 141 -36.65 -18.93 -5.51
C ASN A 141 -37.42 -17.89 -6.33
N GLY A 142 -36.94 -16.64 -6.37
CA GLY A 142 -37.56 -15.55 -7.15
C GLY A 142 -38.88 -15.04 -6.58
N LYS A 143 -39.27 -15.42 -5.34
CA LYS A 143 -40.47 -14.90 -4.68
C LYS A 143 -40.27 -13.50 -4.16
N THR A 144 -41.36 -12.77 -3.97
CA THR A 144 -41.36 -11.41 -3.44
C THR A 144 -42.28 -11.31 -2.19
N ARG A 145 -41.95 -10.35 -1.31
CA ARG A 145 -42.79 -9.91 -0.22
C ARG A 145 -42.81 -8.40 -0.14
N ASP A 146 -44.00 -7.83 -0.20
CA ASP A 146 -44.22 -6.38 -0.13
C ASP A 146 -44.62 -5.95 1.28
N PHE A 147 -44.04 -4.82 1.67
CA PHE A 147 -44.47 -4.08 2.85
C PHE A 147 -44.90 -2.68 2.37
N ILE A 148 -46.12 -2.29 2.72
CA ILE A 148 -46.73 -1.01 2.32
C ILE A 148 -47.18 -0.25 3.55
N THR A 149 -46.79 1.03 3.63
CA THR A 149 -47.26 1.93 4.68
C THR A 149 -47.69 3.27 4.11
N GLN A 150 -48.60 3.96 4.77
CA GLN A 150 -48.95 5.35 4.42
C GLN A 150 -48.16 6.30 5.34
N ALA A 151 -47.66 7.37 4.80
CA ALA A 151 -46.95 8.38 5.55
C ALA A 151 -47.45 9.78 5.19
N SER A 152 -47.86 10.52 6.23
CA SER A 152 -48.16 11.95 6.07
C SER A 152 -46.93 12.78 5.80
N PHE A 153 -47.07 13.93 5.16
CA PHE A 153 -45.97 14.85 4.94
C PHE A 153 -45.29 15.28 6.24
N GLU A 154 -46.06 15.48 7.31
CA GLU A 154 -45.53 15.85 8.62
C GLU A 154 -44.64 14.75 9.23
N GLU A 155 -45.05 13.49 9.12
CA GLU A 155 -44.21 12.34 9.55
C GLU A 155 -42.95 12.22 8.74
N LEU A 156 -43.06 12.36 7.41
CA LEU A 156 -41.89 12.36 6.48
C LEU A 156 -40.90 13.46 6.85
N CYS A 157 -41.42 14.67 7.07
CA CYS A 157 -40.61 15.85 7.43
C CYS A 157 -39.91 15.64 8.78
N THR A 158 -40.62 15.14 9.78
CA THR A 158 -40.06 14.89 11.11
C THR A 158 -38.94 13.87 11.08
N ARG A 159 -39.13 12.75 10.40
CA ARG A 159 -38.08 11.69 10.29
C ARG A 159 -36.89 12.17 9.46
N PHE A 160 -37.15 12.83 8.33
CA PHE A 160 -36.08 13.37 7.49
C PHE A 160 -35.19 14.38 8.23
N ASN A 161 -35.84 15.33 8.94
CA ASN A 161 -35.13 16.31 9.75
C ASN A 161 -34.29 15.68 10.85
N ALA A 162 -34.83 14.64 11.54
CA ALA A 162 -34.07 13.92 12.55
C ALA A 162 -32.80 13.27 11.98
N MET A 163 -32.86 12.67 10.77
CA MET A 163 -31.71 12.09 10.08
C MET A 163 -30.69 13.15 9.70
N VAL A 164 -31.16 14.30 9.17
CA VAL A 164 -30.31 15.44 8.78
C VAL A 164 -29.61 16.06 9.99
N GLU A 165 -30.33 16.29 11.09
CA GLU A 165 -29.73 16.86 12.30
C GLU A 165 -28.70 15.94 12.94
N ASP A 166 -28.92 14.63 12.91
CA ASP A 166 -27.92 13.66 13.38
C ASP A 166 -26.66 13.69 12.50
N TYR A 167 -26.81 13.70 11.18
CA TYR A 167 -25.68 13.81 10.25
C TYR A 167 -24.95 15.15 10.36
N ALA A 168 -25.68 16.24 10.71
CA ALA A 168 -25.10 17.55 10.89
C ALA A 168 -23.99 17.58 11.95
N ARG A 169 -24.03 16.71 12.96
CA ARG A 169 -22.97 16.57 13.97
C ARG A 169 -21.58 16.35 13.35
N ILE A 170 -21.51 15.64 12.22
CA ILE A 170 -20.26 15.39 11.50
C ILE A 170 -20.04 16.40 10.39
N SER A 171 -21.06 16.71 9.59
CA SER A 171 -20.93 17.60 8.44
C SER A 171 -20.57 19.03 8.84
N ASP A 172 -21.14 19.56 9.93
CA ASP A 172 -20.79 20.88 10.46
C ASP A 172 -19.31 20.97 10.86
N GLU A 173 -18.79 19.94 11.57
CA GLU A 173 -17.37 19.92 11.94
C GLU A 173 -16.48 19.72 10.72
N THR A 174 -16.89 18.92 9.74
CA THR A 174 -16.13 18.71 8.50
C THR A 174 -15.98 19.99 7.70
N VAL A 175 -17.05 20.79 7.59
CA VAL A 175 -17.03 22.09 6.89
C VAL A 175 -16.18 23.10 7.64
N ARG A 176 -16.37 23.24 8.96
CA ARG A 176 -15.55 24.12 9.80
C ARG A 176 -14.07 23.75 9.77
N HIS A 177 -13.78 22.45 9.80
CA HIS A 177 -12.41 21.97 9.62
C HIS A 177 -11.84 22.40 8.27
N GLY A 178 -12.59 22.21 7.17
CA GLY A 178 -12.17 22.62 5.83
C GLY A 178 -11.78 24.09 5.76
N GLN A 179 -12.57 24.97 6.35
CA GLN A 179 -12.29 26.41 6.39
C GLN A 179 -11.02 26.73 7.19
N ARG A 180 -10.87 26.13 8.40
CA ARG A 180 -9.66 26.30 9.24
C ARG A 180 -8.42 25.75 8.53
N ARG A 181 -8.55 24.60 7.87
CA ARG A 181 -7.49 23.99 7.08
C ARG A 181 -7.02 24.91 5.95
N ASP A 182 -7.94 25.44 5.15
CA ASP A 182 -7.60 26.24 3.98
C ASP A 182 -6.89 27.55 4.37
N VAL A 183 -7.34 28.20 5.44
CA VAL A 183 -6.65 29.36 6.01
C VAL A 183 -5.23 28.97 6.48
N SER A 184 -5.10 27.87 7.23
CA SER A 184 -3.79 27.43 7.73
C SER A 184 -2.83 27.02 6.62
N LEU A 185 -3.34 26.44 5.53
CA LEU A 185 -2.55 26.07 4.35
C LEU A 185 -2.09 27.28 3.56
N ALA A 186 -2.91 28.32 3.47
CA ALA A 186 -2.51 29.58 2.83
C ALA A 186 -1.31 30.23 3.55
N GLU A 187 -1.34 30.24 4.88
CA GLU A 187 -0.31 30.83 5.75
C GLU A 187 0.91 29.92 5.99
N LEU A 188 0.78 28.62 5.70
CA LEU A 188 1.80 27.62 6.00
C LEU A 188 3.16 27.98 5.40
N GLN A 189 4.18 28.05 6.27
CA GLN A 189 5.58 28.20 5.89
C GLN A 189 6.28 26.84 5.84
N PHE A 190 7.40 26.79 5.12
CA PHE A 190 8.24 25.59 5.13
C PHE A 190 8.70 25.29 6.57
N PRO A 191 8.68 23.99 7.01
CA PRO A 191 8.85 23.66 8.43
C PRO A 191 10.27 23.83 8.99
N PHE A 192 11.23 24.20 8.14
CA PHE A 192 12.61 24.46 8.54
C PHE A 192 13.02 25.90 8.24
N PRO A 193 13.98 26.47 8.99
CA PRO A 193 14.39 27.88 8.80
C PRO A 193 14.95 28.19 7.42
N LYS A 194 15.57 27.20 6.77
CA LYS A 194 16.13 27.32 5.40
C LYS A 194 15.88 26.02 4.63
N TYR A 195 15.70 26.15 3.32
CA TYR A 195 15.78 25.02 2.43
C TYR A 195 17.23 24.50 2.37
N ARG A 196 17.39 23.18 2.33
CA ARG A 196 18.67 22.57 1.94
C ARG A 196 18.91 22.81 0.45
N PRO A 197 20.16 22.74 -0.03
CA PRO A 197 20.42 22.75 -1.48
C PRO A 197 19.46 21.80 -2.20
N SER A 198 18.99 22.21 -3.38
CA SER A 198 18.09 21.43 -4.25
C SER A 198 16.70 21.08 -3.66
N GLN A 199 16.45 21.31 -2.38
CA GLN A 199 15.16 21.01 -1.75
C GLN A 199 14.04 21.91 -2.27
N LEU A 200 14.36 23.17 -2.57
CA LEU A 200 13.41 24.13 -3.17
C LEU A 200 13.04 23.69 -4.59
N ASP A 201 14.03 23.26 -5.38
CA ASP A 201 13.81 22.78 -6.75
C ASP A 201 12.85 21.59 -6.75
N MET A 202 13.09 20.62 -5.86
CA MET A 202 12.20 19.47 -5.69
C MET A 202 10.78 19.93 -5.33
N ALA A 203 10.63 20.85 -4.38
CA ALA A 203 9.32 21.36 -3.96
C ALA A 203 8.58 22.06 -5.12
N GLN A 204 9.30 22.82 -5.95
CA GLN A 204 8.75 23.45 -7.14
C GLN A 204 8.29 22.41 -8.17
N GLN A 205 9.11 21.39 -8.46
CA GLN A 205 8.76 20.32 -9.40
C GLN A 205 7.52 19.56 -8.93
N VAL A 206 7.43 19.22 -7.64
CA VAL A 206 6.25 18.57 -7.06
C VAL A 206 4.99 19.44 -7.23
N TYR A 207 5.06 20.73 -6.90
CA TYR A 207 3.92 21.62 -7.08
C TYR A 207 3.49 21.74 -8.56
N MET A 208 4.46 21.85 -9.46
CA MET A 208 4.21 21.92 -10.90
C MET A 208 3.62 20.61 -11.45
N ALA A 209 4.07 19.45 -10.96
CA ALA A 209 3.46 18.18 -11.31
C ALA A 209 1.97 18.14 -10.94
N VAL A 210 1.62 18.57 -9.72
CA VAL A 210 0.22 18.63 -9.26
C VAL A 210 -0.59 19.62 -10.09
N LYS A 211 -0.05 20.81 -10.35
CA LYS A 211 -0.71 21.85 -11.15
C LYS A 211 -1.01 21.36 -12.57
N ASN A 212 -0.04 20.72 -13.21
CA ASN A 212 -0.10 20.28 -14.61
C ASN A 212 -0.67 18.88 -14.80
N LYS A 213 -1.10 18.20 -13.73
CA LYS A 213 -1.65 16.82 -13.76
C LYS A 213 -0.67 15.81 -14.38
N LYS A 214 0.59 15.87 -13.97
CA LYS A 214 1.66 15.03 -14.51
C LYS A 214 2.11 13.98 -13.49
N THR A 215 2.78 12.92 -13.99
CA THR A 215 3.53 11.98 -13.17
C THR A 215 4.99 12.39 -13.16
N LEU A 216 5.54 12.59 -11.96
CA LEU A 216 6.92 13.00 -11.73
C LEU A 216 7.71 11.88 -11.08
N TYR A 217 8.83 11.53 -11.67
CA TYR A 217 9.83 10.63 -11.11
C TYR A 217 11.02 11.43 -10.61
N VAL A 218 11.38 11.29 -9.33
CA VAL A 218 12.44 12.09 -8.72
C VAL A 218 13.52 11.19 -8.14
N GLN A 219 14.73 11.29 -8.66
CA GLN A 219 15.90 10.79 -7.96
C GLN A 219 16.40 11.88 -7.03
N ALA A 220 16.34 11.62 -5.74
CA ALA A 220 16.76 12.56 -4.70
C ALA A 220 17.67 11.85 -3.71
N PRO A 221 18.96 12.15 -3.67
CA PRO A 221 19.92 11.52 -2.77
C PRO A 221 19.47 11.55 -1.30
N THR A 222 20.06 10.69 -0.49
CA THR A 222 19.81 10.70 0.98
C THR A 222 20.23 12.06 1.56
N GLY A 223 19.56 12.48 2.63
CA GLY A 223 19.89 13.78 3.25
C GLY A 223 19.21 15.01 2.65
N THR A 224 18.63 14.94 1.44
CA THR A 224 17.95 16.07 0.77
C THR A 224 16.65 16.51 1.48
N GLY A 225 16.14 15.74 2.44
CA GLY A 225 14.88 16.07 3.12
C GLY A 225 13.64 15.85 2.26
N LYS A 226 13.64 14.78 1.44
CA LYS A 226 12.58 14.37 0.50
C LYS A 226 11.17 14.48 1.06
N THR A 227 10.95 14.00 2.27
CA THR A 227 9.63 13.95 2.90
C THR A 227 8.98 15.34 3.02
N ALA A 228 9.73 16.33 3.52
CA ALA A 228 9.23 17.71 3.63
C ALA A 228 9.11 18.37 2.25
N ALA A 229 10.07 18.11 1.33
CA ALA A 229 10.09 18.66 -0.02
C ALA A 229 8.96 18.11 -0.91
N THR A 230 8.33 17.00 -0.56
CA THR A 230 7.17 16.44 -1.26
C THR A 230 5.85 16.77 -0.58
N LEU A 231 5.76 16.61 0.75
CA LEU A 231 4.54 16.89 1.51
C LEU A 231 4.15 18.37 1.46
N PHE A 232 5.08 19.29 1.75
CA PHE A 232 4.79 20.71 1.81
C PHE A 232 4.16 21.26 0.52
N PRO A 233 4.73 21.07 -0.69
CA PRO A 233 4.11 21.58 -1.91
C PRO A 233 2.80 20.86 -2.27
N ALA A 234 2.64 19.58 -1.96
CA ALA A 234 1.39 18.85 -2.17
C ALA A 234 0.26 19.43 -1.27
N LEU A 235 0.58 19.76 -0.01
CA LEU A 235 -0.35 20.42 0.91
C LEU A 235 -0.66 21.85 0.47
N LYS A 236 0.31 22.61 -0.04
CA LYS A 236 0.04 23.93 -0.65
C LYS A 236 -0.90 23.81 -1.86
N ALA A 237 -0.72 22.77 -2.69
CA ALA A 237 -1.62 22.50 -3.81
C ALA A 237 -3.05 22.13 -3.34
N LEU A 238 -3.18 21.43 -2.20
CA LEU A 238 -4.47 21.16 -1.56
C LEU A 238 -5.12 22.46 -1.10
N GLY A 239 -4.40 23.34 -0.42
CA GLY A 239 -4.89 24.64 0.04
C GLY A 239 -5.31 25.60 -1.09
N THR A 240 -4.79 25.43 -2.30
CA THR A 240 -5.22 26.18 -3.49
C THR A 240 -6.36 25.49 -4.26
N GLY A 241 -6.92 24.39 -3.75
CA GLY A 241 -8.03 23.66 -4.37
C GLY A 241 -7.64 22.82 -5.59
N LEU A 242 -6.34 22.65 -5.87
CA LEU A 242 -5.88 21.80 -6.97
C LEU A 242 -6.16 20.32 -6.72
N CYS A 243 -6.21 19.87 -5.48
CA CYS A 243 -6.59 18.53 -5.10
C CYS A 243 -7.44 18.54 -3.82
N ARG A 244 -8.11 17.43 -3.53
CA ARG A 244 -8.92 17.26 -2.31
C ARG A 244 -8.19 16.49 -1.23
N ARG A 245 -7.21 15.63 -1.59
CA ARG A 245 -6.55 14.71 -0.69
C ARG A 245 -5.14 14.38 -1.14
N VAL A 246 -4.27 14.15 -0.18
CA VAL A 246 -2.91 13.67 -0.41
C VAL A 246 -2.77 12.27 0.18
N PHE A 247 -2.32 11.31 -0.63
CA PHE A 247 -1.90 9.99 -0.17
C PHE A 247 -0.38 9.94 -0.17
N TYR A 248 0.19 9.54 0.97
CA TYR A 248 1.62 9.28 1.11
C TYR A 248 1.82 7.77 1.28
N PHE A 249 2.31 7.14 0.23
CA PHE A 249 2.54 5.71 0.18
C PHE A 249 3.98 5.37 0.52
N THR A 250 4.16 4.37 1.38
CA THR A 250 5.48 3.92 1.82
C THR A 250 5.52 2.42 2.06
N ALA A 251 6.67 1.79 1.82
CA ALA A 251 6.87 0.36 2.08
C ALA A 251 7.27 0.06 3.54
N LYS A 252 7.69 1.06 4.33
CA LYS A 252 8.36 0.88 5.63
C LYS A 252 7.78 1.78 6.71
N GLU A 253 7.74 1.26 7.94
CA GLU A 253 7.25 2.02 9.10
C GLU A 253 8.09 3.27 9.38
N GLN A 254 9.41 3.18 9.26
CA GLN A 254 10.31 4.31 9.52
C GLN A 254 10.06 5.49 8.58
N THR A 255 9.77 5.22 7.30
CA THR A 255 9.43 6.27 6.34
C THR A 255 8.03 6.83 6.59
N ALA A 256 7.08 6.00 7.06
CA ALA A 256 5.78 6.49 7.52
C ALA A 256 5.92 7.42 8.74
N GLU A 257 6.75 7.05 9.72
CA GLU A 257 7.05 7.89 10.89
C GLU A 257 7.72 9.21 10.50
N ALA A 258 8.59 9.21 9.48
CA ALA A 258 9.20 10.44 8.96
C ALA A 258 8.15 11.39 8.38
N ALA A 259 7.15 10.86 7.66
CA ALA A 259 6.03 11.65 7.15
C ALA A 259 5.14 12.20 8.28
N VAL A 260 4.85 11.38 9.30
CA VAL A 260 4.12 11.83 10.51
C VAL A 260 4.87 12.96 11.20
N ARG A 261 6.19 12.80 11.45
CA ARG A 261 7.02 13.85 12.05
C ARG A 261 7.05 15.15 11.24
N ALA A 262 7.12 15.04 9.92
CA ALA A 262 7.07 16.21 9.03
C ALA A 262 5.75 16.99 9.19
N LEU A 263 4.61 16.29 9.24
CA LEU A 263 3.31 16.89 9.51
C LEU A 263 3.21 17.52 10.91
N GLU A 264 3.79 16.88 11.93
CA GLU A 264 3.85 17.44 13.29
C GLU A 264 4.66 18.72 13.35
N LEU A 265 5.80 18.80 12.65
CA LEU A 265 6.58 20.03 12.53
C LEU A 265 5.77 21.15 11.86
N MET A 266 5.04 20.83 10.80
CA MET A 266 4.16 21.79 10.13
C MET A 266 3.01 22.25 11.05
N ARG A 267 2.45 21.35 11.90
CA ARG A 267 1.43 21.71 12.91
C ARG A 267 1.96 22.66 13.97
N ARG A 268 3.21 22.51 14.39
CA ARG A 268 3.86 23.49 15.28
C ARG A 268 3.97 24.87 14.64
N GLY A 269 4.04 24.92 13.30
CA GLY A 269 3.98 26.14 12.49
C GLY A 269 2.57 26.63 12.17
N GLY A 270 1.52 26.06 12.78
CA GLY A 270 0.14 26.52 12.63
C GLY A 270 -0.74 25.69 11.68
N LEU A 271 -0.23 24.62 11.07
CA LEU A 271 -1.02 23.76 10.17
C LEU A 271 -2.20 23.11 10.91
N ARG A 272 -3.39 23.25 10.35
CA ARG A 272 -4.64 22.59 10.78
C ARG A 272 -5.08 21.62 9.70
N LEU A 273 -4.58 20.42 9.74
CA LEU A 273 -4.81 19.39 8.72
C LEU A 273 -5.16 18.07 9.40
N LYS A 274 -6.25 17.43 9.00
CA LYS A 274 -6.54 16.07 9.45
C LYS A 274 -5.64 15.09 8.71
N SER A 275 -4.86 14.32 9.47
CA SER A 275 -4.03 13.26 8.89
C SER A 275 -4.07 11.98 9.67
N ILE A 276 -3.93 10.87 8.98
CA ILE A 276 -3.89 9.54 9.58
C ILE A 276 -2.74 8.70 9.01
N CYS A 277 -2.14 7.89 9.88
CA CYS A 277 -1.21 6.85 9.48
C CYS A 277 -1.84 5.48 9.73
N ILE A 278 -2.15 4.75 8.64
CA ILE A 278 -2.82 3.45 8.68
C ILE A 278 -1.77 2.34 8.73
N THR A 279 -1.91 1.44 9.70
CA THR A 279 -1.07 0.24 9.85
C THR A 279 -1.82 -1.04 9.51
N ALA A 280 -1.10 -2.14 9.31
CA ALA A 280 -1.70 -3.43 9.05
C ALA A 280 -2.57 -3.90 10.23
N LYS A 281 -3.65 -4.65 9.92
CA LYS A 281 -4.65 -5.11 10.89
C LYS A 281 -4.04 -5.87 12.07
N ASP A 282 -3.03 -6.70 11.82
CA ASP A 282 -2.33 -7.45 12.88
C ASP A 282 -1.59 -6.55 13.88
N LYS A 283 -1.02 -5.44 13.41
CA LYS A 283 -0.31 -4.47 14.24
C LYS A 283 -1.24 -3.53 15.00
N ALA A 284 -2.38 -3.20 14.39
CA ALA A 284 -3.40 -2.35 14.99
C ALA A 284 -4.19 -3.08 16.08
N CYS A 285 -4.33 -4.41 15.98
CA CYS A 285 -5.14 -5.22 16.87
C CYS A 285 -4.72 -5.08 18.35
N LEU A 286 -5.72 -4.94 19.23
CA LEU A 286 -5.54 -4.86 20.69
C LEU A 286 -5.55 -6.23 21.36
N MET A 287 -6.01 -7.27 20.66
CA MET A 287 -6.02 -8.65 21.15
C MET A 287 -4.65 -9.30 20.98
N GLU A 288 -4.24 -10.15 21.93
CA GLU A 288 -3.01 -10.94 21.82
C GLU A 288 -3.04 -11.86 20.58
N LYS A 289 -4.19 -12.48 20.35
CA LYS A 289 -4.46 -13.27 19.15
C LYS A 289 -5.64 -12.64 18.40
N ARG A 290 -5.44 -12.35 17.13
CA ARG A 290 -6.48 -11.76 16.29
C ARG A 290 -7.58 -12.78 15.97
N GLU A 291 -8.75 -12.58 16.57
CA GLU A 291 -9.98 -13.29 16.26
C GLU A 291 -11.08 -12.25 16.06
N CYS A 292 -11.41 -11.95 14.78
CA CYS A 292 -12.40 -10.92 14.43
C CYS A 292 -13.81 -11.52 14.43
N ASP A 293 -14.26 -11.97 15.59
CA ASP A 293 -15.56 -12.57 15.86
C ASP A 293 -16.22 -11.76 16.99
N PRO A 294 -17.41 -11.19 16.81
CA PRO A 294 -18.07 -10.37 17.83
C PRO A 294 -18.30 -11.10 19.17
N GLU A 295 -18.43 -12.43 19.14
CA GLU A 295 -18.56 -13.22 20.37
C GLU A 295 -17.25 -13.26 21.19
N LYS A 296 -16.09 -13.16 20.50
CA LYS A 296 -14.75 -13.29 21.11
C LYS A 296 -14.01 -11.96 21.23
N CYS A 297 -14.28 -11.02 20.32
CA CYS A 297 -13.59 -9.74 20.25
C CYS A 297 -14.50 -8.60 20.74
N PRO A 298 -14.24 -8.00 21.91
CA PRO A 298 -15.06 -6.92 22.45
C PRO A 298 -15.03 -5.65 21.59
N TYR A 299 -14.01 -5.49 20.75
CA TYR A 299 -13.83 -4.35 19.83
C TYR A 299 -14.63 -4.51 18.51
N CYS A 300 -15.15 -5.72 18.24
CA CYS A 300 -16.04 -5.97 17.11
C CYS A 300 -17.52 -5.87 17.51
N ARG A 301 -17.84 -6.06 18.81
CA ARG A 301 -19.21 -6.06 19.34
C ARG A 301 -19.78 -4.65 19.37
N ASP A 302 -20.99 -4.47 18.88
CA ASP A 302 -21.72 -3.19 18.81
C ASP A 302 -20.88 -2.09 18.12
N TYR A 303 -20.05 -2.49 17.17
CA TYR A 303 -19.06 -1.58 16.56
C TYR A 303 -19.71 -0.39 15.88
N GLU A 304 -20.78 -0.62 15.10
CA GLU A 304 -21.44 0.43 14.32
C GLU A 304 -22.11 1.46 15.23
N ILE A 305 -22.75 1.02 16.33
CA ILE A 305 -23.37 1.91 17.33
C ILE A 305 -22.32 2.76 18.02
N LYS A 306 -21.25 2.14 18.53
CA LYS A 306 -20.15 2.86 19.19
C LYS A 306 -19.45 3.83 18.25
N GLN A 307 -19.21 3.40 17.00
CA GLN A 307 -18.62 4.27 15.99
C GLN A 307 -19.50 5.50 15.73
N HIS A 308 -20.81 5.30 15.54
CA HIS A 308 -21.76 6.40 15.31
C HIS A 308 -21.77 7.38 16.49
N GLU A 309 -21.77 6.90 17.71
CA GLU A 309 -21.79 7.73 18.93
C GLU A 309 -20.51 8.54 19.11
N TYR A 310 -19.33 7.92 18.94
CA TYR A 310 -18.05 8.54 19.31
C TYR A 310 -17.29 9.20 18.16
N LEU A 311 -17.65 8.90 16.90
CA LEU A 311 -16.95 9.45 15.74
C LEU A 311 -16.91 10.98 15.71
N PRO A 312 -18.00 11.74 16.03
CA PRO A 312 -17.93 13.21 16.07
C PRO A 312 -16.90 13.75 17.07
N GLN A 313 -16.77 13.10 18.23
CA GLN A 313 -15.78 13.47 19.26
C GLN A 313 -14.35 13.13 18.81
N ILE A 314 -14.16 11.98 18.17
CA ILE A 314 -12.87 11.55 17.62
C ILE A 314 -12.41 12.52 16.54
N LEU A 315 -13.31 12.93 15.65
CA LEU A 315 -12.99 13.85 14.54
C LEU A 315 -12.71 15.29 14.98
N ALA A 316 -12.85 15.64 16.26
CA ALA A 316 -12.38 16.91 16.79
C ALA A 316 -10.83 17.00 16.78
N GLU A 317 -10.12 15.88 16.66
CA GLU A 317 -8.66 15.84 16.56
C GLU A 317 -8.19 16.00 15.11
N ASP A 318 -6.94 16.49 14.93
CA ASP A 318 -6.33 16.72 13.61
C ASP A 318 -5.27 15.66 13.27
N ALA A 319 -4.77 14.87 14.23
CA ALA A 319 -3.64 13.96 14.04
C ALA A 319 -3.89 12.56 14.59
N PHE A 320 -3.91 11.58 13.71
CA PHE A 320 -4.18 10.18 14.04
C PHE A 320 -2.97 9.29 13.73
N SER A 321 -2.00 9.29 14.66
CA SER A 321 -0.90 8.33 14.61
C SER A 321 -1.38 6.92 14.96
N PRO A 322 -0.62 5.85 14.60
CA PRO A 322 -0.99 4.47 14.97
C PRO A 322 -1.20 4.28 16.48
N ALA A 323 -0.38 4.90 17.31
CA ALA A 323 -0.53 4.88 18.76
C ALA A 323 -1.84 5.56 19.20
N ARG A 324 -2.12 6.76 18.64
CA ARG A 324 -3.35 7.50 18.98
C ARG A 324 -4.62 6.74 18.59
N VAL A 325 -4.63 6.11 17.41
CA VAL A 325 -5.78 5.29 16.98
C VAL A 325 -5.99 4.08 17.89
N ARG A 326 -4.91 3.45 18.38
CA ARG A 326 -5.01 2.37 19.37
C ARG A 326 -5.59 2.85 20.71
N GLU A 327 -5.12 3.99 21.22
CA GLU A 327 -5.67 4.61 22.44
C GLU A 327 -7.16 4.94 22.30
N LEU A 328 -7.57 5.52 21.17
CA LEU A 328 -8.97 5.80 20.88
C LEU A 328 -9.81 4.51 20.78
N GLY A 329 -9.26 3.48 20.10
CA GLY A 329 -9.90 2.17 20.00
C GLY A 329 -10.11 1.51 21.36
N GLU A 330 -9.11 1.56 22.24
CA GLU A 330 -9.20 1.06 23.61
C GLU A 330 -10.22 1.85 24.44
N LYS A 331 -10.13 3.19 24.38
CA LYS A 331 -11.00 4.10 25.14
C LYS A 331 -12.48 3.93 24.81
N TYR A 332 -12.81 3.78 23.53
CA TYR A 332 -14.20 3.73 23.04
C TYR A 332 -14.69 2.30 22.72
N GLY A 333 -13.87 1.27 22.94
CA GLY A 333 -14.20 -0.11 22.65
C GLY A 333 -14.39 -0.39 21.16
N LEU A 334 -13.59 0.24 20.30
CA LEU A 334 -13.64 0.14 18.83
C LEU A 334 -12.41 -0.59 18.27
N CYS A 335 -12.59 -1.41 17.24
CA CYS A 335 -11.48 -2.02 16.53
C CYS A 335 -10.57 -0.92 15.92
N PRO A 336 -9.29 -0.78 16.35
CA PRO A 336 -8.44 0.32 15.88
C PRO A 336 -8.20 0.30 14.37
N PHE A 337 -8.15 -0.89 13.76
CA PHE A 337 -7.96 -1.00 12.32
C PHE A 337 -9.16 -0.44 11.55
N GLU A 338 -10.36 -0.89 11.85
CA GLU A 338 -11.58 -0.42 11.20
C GLU A 338 -11.86 1.06 11.52
N LEU A 339 -11.57 1.48 12.75
CA LEU A 339 -11.62 2.89 13.16
C LEU A 339 -10.66 3.74 12.30
N SER A 340 -9.43 3.25 12.05
CA SER A 340 -8.47 3.95 11.18
C SER A 340 -8.99 4.13 9.75
N LEU A 341 -9.66 3.10 9.22
CA LEU A 341 -10.28 3.17 7.89
C LEU A 341 -11.44 4.18 7.85
N LYS A 342 -12.24 4.23 8.93
CA LYS A 342 -13.35 5.19 9.03
C LYS A 342 -12.85 6.62 9.18
N ILE A 343 -11.91 6.88 10.08
CA ILE A 343 -11.30 8.21 10.26
C ILE A 343 -10.67 8.70 8.94
N SER A 344 -10.07 7.81 8.15
CA SER A 344 -9.44 8.17 6.88
C SER A 344 -10.39 8.85 5.89
N GLU A 345 -11.70 8.59 5.97
CA GLU A 345 -12.72 9.21 5.12
C GLU A 345 -12.78 10.75 5.32
N TYR A 346 -12.41 11.21 6.50
CA TYR A 346 -12.43 12.61 6.91
C TYR A 346 -11.04 13.27 6.91
N CYS A 347 -9.99 12.52 6.51
CA CYS A 347 -8.62 13.03 6.50
C CYS A 347 -8.24 13.65 5.15
N ASP A 348 -7.45 14.71 5.22
CA ASP A 348 -6.87 15.42 4.08
C ASP A 348 -5.57 14.75 3.61
N CYS A 349 -4.82 14.15 4.54
CA CYS A 349 -3.58 13.43 4.25
C CYS A 349 -3.62 12.02 4.85
N ILE A 350 -3.42 11.00 4.02
CA ILE A 350 -3.43 9.59 4.41
C ILE A 350 -2.07 8.98 4.13
N ILE A 351 -1.39 8.53 5.20
CA ILE A 351 -0.12 7.83 5.14
C ILE A 351 -0.40 6.34 5.28
N CYS A 352 0.02 5.51 4.33
CA CYS A 352 -0.26 4.08 4.35
C CYS A 352 0.70 3.27 3.46
N ASP A 353 0.62 1.94 3.54
CA ASP A 353 1.37 1.01 2.69
C ASP A 353 0.89 1.07 1.22
N TYR A 354 1.79 0.73 0.29
CA TYR A 354 1.49 0.65 -1.16
C TYR A 354 0.26 -0.20 -1.48
N ASN A 355 0.00 -1.28 -0.72
CA ASN A 355 -1.10 -2.19 -0.96
C ASN A 355 -2.47 -1.49 -0.97
N TYR A 356 -2.62 -0.40 -0.21
CA TYR A 356 -3.86 0.36 -0.16
C TYR A 356 -4.23 1.08 -1.47
N ALA A 357 -3.27 1.19 -2.42
CA ALA A 357 -3.54 1.68 -3.77
C ALA A 357 -3.29 0.61 -4.85
N PHE A 358 -2.18 -0.13 -4.73
CA PHE A 358 -1.67 -0.96 -5.82
C PHE A 358 -2.15 -2.42 -5.78
N HIS A 359 -2.65 -2.92 -4.64
CA HIS A 359 -3.18 -4.29 -4.55
C HIS A 359 -4.67 -4.33 -4.90
N PRO A 360 -5.12 -5.06 -5.94
CA PRO A 360 -6.51 -5.05 -6.41
C PRO A 360 -7.56 -5.39 -5.35
N SER A 361 -7.24 -6.32 -4.42
CA SER A 361 -8.17 -6.77 -3.38
C SER A 361 -8.13 -5.91 -2.11
N ILE A 362 -7.04 -5.18 -1.84
CA ILE A 362 -6.83 -4.41 -0.60
C ILE A 362 -7.08 -2.92 -0.81
N ARG A 363 -6.92 -2.44 -2.06
CA ARG A 363 -7.01 -1.00 -2.38
C ARG A 363 -8.28 -0.36 -1.86
N PHE A 364 -8.18 0.87 -1.49
CA PHE A 364 -9.29 1.70 -1.04
C PHE A 364 -10.31 1.98 -2.15
N ARG A 365 -11.23 1.04 -2.37
CA ARG A 365 -12.28 1.20 -3.40
C ARG A 365 -13.08 2.49 -3.20
N ARG A 366 -13.39 2.85 -1.95
CA ARG A 366 -14.16 4.04 -1.57
C ARG A 366 -13.58 5.37 -2.11
N TYR A 367 -12.27 5.45 -2.32
CA TYR A 367 -11.62 6.64 -2.86
C TYR A 367 -11.43 6.61 -4.37
N PHE A 368 -11.39 5.41 -4.98
CA PHE A 368 -10.94 5.23 -6.35
C PHE A 368 -12.04 4.77 -7.31
N GLN A 369 -13.25 4.43 -6.81
CA GLN A 369 -14.35 3.96 -7.66
C GLN A 369 -14.96 5.06 -8.55
N ASN A 370 -14.99 6.31 -8.07
CA ASN A 370 -15.69 7.41 -8.76
C ASN A 370 -14.78 8.25 -9.67
N SER A 371 -13.63 7.77 -10.07
CA SER A 371 -12.67 8.36 -11.04
C SER A 371 -12.55 9.90 -11.04
N ARG A 372 -12.75 10.57 -9.89
CA ARG A 372 -12.71 12.02 -9.79
C ARG A 372 -11.32 12.60 -10.04
N ARG A 373 -10.26 11.77 -9.97
CA ARG A 373 -8.85 12.19 -10.15
C ARG A 373 -8.54 13.48 -9.39
N ASP A 374 -8.95 13.55 -8.13
CA ASP A 374 -8.83 14.73 -7.27
C ASP A 374 -7.79 14.54 -6.14
N SER A 375 -7.07 13.42 -6.14
CA SER A 375 -6.07 13.09 -5.15
C SER A 375 -4.65 13.17 -5.72
N VAL A 376 -3.68 13.49 -4.87
CA VAL A 376 -2.24 13.44 -5.18
C VAL A 376 -1.62 12.22 -4.54
N PHE A 377 -0.82 11.47 -5.30
CA PHE A 377 -0.05 10.33 -4.81
C PHE A 377 1.41 10.72 -4.62
N LEU A 378 1.91 10.59 -3.42
CA LEU A 378 3.32 10.69 -3.07
C LEU A 378 3.82 9.28 -2.74
N VAL A 379 4.72 8.75 -3.57
CA VAL A 379 5.22 7.38 -3.45
C VAL A 379 6.69 7.43 -3.04
N ASP A 380 6.92 7.20 -1.75
CA ASP A 380 8.25 7.21 -1.15
C ASP A 380 8.95 5.87 -1.35
N GLU A 381 10.28 5.88 -1.49
CA GLU A 381 11.11 4.71 -1.80
C GLU A 381 10.57 3.93 -3.02
N ALA A 382 10.23 4.67 -4.07
CA ALA A 382 9.54 4.17 -5.26
C ALA A 382 10.26 3.02 -5.97
N HIS A 383 11.58 2.87 -5.80
CA HIS A 383 12.35 1.74 -6.30
C HIS A 383 11.81 0.38 -5.81
N ASN A 384 11.18 0.34 -4.62
CA ASN A 384 10.58 -0.88 -4.08
C ASN A 384 9.23 -1.23 -4.75
N LEU A 385 8.57 -0.25 -5.36
CA LEU A 385 7.22 -0.47 -5.91
C LEU A 385 7.22 -1.45 -7.09
N ALA A 386 8.28 -1.49 -7.89
CA ALA A 386 8.40 -2.44 -9.00
C ALA A 386 8.42 -3.90 -8.50
N GLU A 387 9.26 -4.24 -7.52
CA GLU A 387 9.30 -5.59 -6.96
C GLU A 387 8.00 -5.89 -6.19
N ARG A 388 7.47 -4.93 -5.42
CA ARG A 388 6.20 -5.09 -4.73
C ARG A 388 5.04 -5.37 -5.68
N THR A 389 4.97 -4.67 -6.81
CA THR A 389 3.94 -4.91 -7.84
C THR A 389 4.11 -6.28 -8.48
N ARG A 390 5.37 -6.70 -8.74
CA ARG A 390 5.64 -8.07 -9.22
C ARG A 390 5.09 -9.11 -8.27
N ASP A 391 5.36 -8.97 -6.96
CA ASP A 391 4.86 -9.90 -5.94
C ASP A 391 3.32 -9.92 -5.90
N ILE A 392 2.67 -8.76 -5.98
CA ILE A 392 1.20 -8.64 -5.99
C ILE A 392 0.58 -9.38 -7.18
N PHE A 393 1.18 -9.22 -8.37
CA PHE A 393 0.66 -9.82 -9.61
C PHE A 393 1.35 -11.13 -10.00
N SER A 394 1.99 -11.80 -9.04
CA SER A 394 2.52 -13.15 -9.20
C SER A 394 1.90 -14.09 -8.18
N ALA A 395 1.67 -15.34 -8.58
CA ALA A 395 1.13 -16.37 -7.71
C ALA A 395 1.80 -17.71 -7.95
N LYS A 396 1.90 -18.50 -6.87
CA LYS A 396 2.44 -19.86 -6.90
C LYS A 396 1.51 -20.80 -6.16
N ILE A 397 1.25 -21.97 -6.75
CA ILE A 397 0.50 -23.05 -6.13
C ILE A 397 1.20 -24.39 -6.40
N ASN A 398 1.35 -25.24 -5.39
CA ASN A 398 1.97 -26.55 -5.54
C ASN A 398 1.19 -27.67 -4.86
N PRO A 399 1.33 -28.93 -5.34
CA PRO A 399 0.63 -30.08 -4.78
C PRO A 399 0.94 -30.35 -3.29
N ALA A 400 2.16 -30.10 -2.85
CA ALA A 400 2.56 -30.39 -1.46
C ALA A 400 1.84 -29.47 -0.46
N MET A 401 1.69 -28.18 -0.80
CA MET A 401 0.92 -27.23 -0.01
C MET A 401 -0.56 -27.63 0.07
N ILE A 402 -1.16 -27.97 -1.07
CA ILE A 402 -2.55 -28.43 -1.13
C ILE A 402 -2.74 -29.73 -0.32
N ALA A 403 -1.82 -30.69 -0.43
CA ALA A 403 -1.87 -31.92 0.34
C ALA A 403 -1.75 -31.71 1.86
N ARG A 404 -0.95 -30.72 2.30
CA ARG A 404 -0.85 -30.31 3.70
C ARG A 404 -2.17 -29.73 4.19
N LEU A 405 -2.70 -28.73 3.49
CA LEU A 405 -3.98 -28.10 3.86
C LEU A 405 -5.15 -29.09 3.83
N ARG A 406 -5.16 -30.05 2.88
CA ARG A 406 -6.16 -31.12 2.85
C ARG A 406 -6.14 -32.02 4.09
N ARG A 407 -4.96 -32.32 4.65
CA ARG A 407 -4.85 -33.09 5.90
C ARG A 407 -5.36 -32.29 7.11
N GLU A 408 -5.05 -31.00 7.16
CA GLU A 408 -5.52 -30.11 8.22
C GLU A 408 -7.04 -29.80 8.14
N LEU A 409 -7.69 -30.13 7.01
CA LEU A 409 -9.12 -29.99 6.72
C LEU A 409 -9.83 -31.33 6.52
N GLU A 410 -9.29 -32.44 7.08
CA GLU A 410 -9.87 -33.79 6.89
C GLU A 410 -11.29 -33.93 7.47
N ASP A 411 -11.62 -33.17 8.51
CA ASP A 411 -12.94 -33.14 9.12
C ASP A 411 -14.04 -32.53 8.19
N PHE A 412 -13.63 -31.98 7.04
CA PHE A 412 -14.52 -31.41 6.02
C PHE A 412 -14.45 -32.25 4.72
N PRO A 413 -15.19 -33.36 4.60
CA PRO A 413 -15.03 -34.33 3.50
C PRO A 413 -15.26 -33.73 2.11
N ALA A 414 -16.20 -32.79 1.97
CA ALA A 414 -16.49 -32.11 0.70
C ALA A 414 -15.29 -31.27 0.24
N LEU A 415 -14.70 -30.47 1.15
CA LEU A 415 -13.48 -29.69 0.88
C LEU A 415 -12.29 -30.61 0.59
N SER A 416 -12.11 -31.69 1.37
CA SER A 416 -11.03 -32.66 1.17
C SER A 416 -11.11 -33.33 -0.21
N GLY A 417 -12.30 -33.62 -0.72
CA GLY A 417 -12.53 -34.12 -2.08
C GLY A 417 -12.11 -33.17 -3.18
N LEU A 418 -12.51 -31.89 -3.06
CA LEU A 418 -12.14 -30.83 -4.00
C LEU A 418 -10.63 -30.53 -3.98
N LEU A 419 -10.00 -30.51 -2.80
CA LEU A 419 -8.54 -30.35 -2.65
C LEU A 419 -7.77 -31.50 -3.29
N ARG A 420 -8.25 -32.75 -3.19
CA ARG A 420 -7.67 -33.91 -3.87
C ARG A 420 -7.73 -33.76 -5.37
N LYS A 421 -8.84 -33.25 -5.91
CA LYS A 421 -9.00 -32.97 -7.35
C LYS A 421 -7.99 -31.91 -7.81
N LEU A 422 -7.85 -30.81 -7.07
CA LEU A 422 -6.89 -29.74 -7.37
C LEU A 422 -5.44 -30.26 -7.32
N GLU A 423 -5.08 -31.04 -6.28
CA GLU A 423 -3.78 -31.71 -6.16
C GLU A 423 -3.50 -32.60 -7.38
N GLY A 424 -4.50 -33.38 -7.81
CA GLY A 424 -4.40 -34.25 -9.00
C GLY A 424 -4.20 -33.49 -10.30
N GLN A 425 -4.87 -32.34 -10.46
CA GLN A 425 -4.69 -31.47 -11.62
C GLN A 425 -3.27 -30.89 -11.69
N LEU A 426 -2.74 -30.39 -10.57
CA LEU A 426 -1.38 -29.86 -10.51
C LEU A 426 -0.34 -30.95 -10.83
N LYS A 427 -0.45 -32.14 -10.24
CA LYS A 427 0.42 -33.29 -10.57
C LYS A 427 0.28 -33.71 -12.03
N GLY A 428 -0.92 -33.58 -12.60
CA GLY A 428 -1.22 -33.86 -14.01
C GLY A 428 -0.43 -33.00 -14.97
N LEU A 429 -0.07 -31.77 -14.61
CA LEU A 429 0.71 -30.86 -15.47
C LEU A 429 2.12 -31.43 -15.78
N CYS A 430 2.71 -32.20 -14.87
CA CYS A 430 4.05 -32.77 -15.04
C CYS A 430 4.08 -34.18 -15.68
N ARG A 431 2.92 -34.81 -15.92
CA ARG A 431 2.90 -36.19 -16.44
C ARG A 431 3.49 -36.26 -17.85
N GLY A 432 4.46 -37.16 -18.03
CA GLY A 432 5.09 -37.42 -19.35
C GLY A 432 6.05 -36.31 -19.80
N ARG A 433 6.50 -35.44 -18.88
CA ARG A 433 7.50 -34.41 -19.16
C ARG A 433 8.78 -34.70 -18.41
N GLU A 434 9.92 -34.63 -19.10
CA GLU A 434 11.27 -34.86 -18.54
C GLU A 434 12.02 -33.56 -18.26
N GLU A 435 11.49 -32.41 -18.70
CA GLU A 435 12.10 -31.11 -18.55
C GLU A 435 12.08 -30.64 -17.07
N GLN A 436 13.11 -29.96 -16.62
CA GLN A 436 13.18 -29.41 -15.26
C GLN A 436 12.15 -28.29 -15.00
N GLY A 437 11.69 -27.63 -16.06
CA GLY A 437 10.64 -26.63 -16.05
C GLY A 437 10.23 -26.27 -17.49
N PHE A 438 8.98 -25.86 -17.68
CA PHE A 438 8.42 -25.56 -18.99
C PHE A 438 7.37 -24.44 -18.92
N LEU A 439 7.26 -23.68 -20.01
CA LEU A 439 6.26 -22.64 -20.17
C LEU A 439 4.93 -23.23 -20.62
N LEU A 440 3.85 -22.58 -20.20
CA LEU A 440 2.51 -22.78 -20.71
C LEU A 440 2.08 -21.48 -21.43
N GLU A 441 1.41 -21.61 -22.57
CA GLU A 441 0.90 -20.43 -23.31
C GLU A 441 -0.14 -19.65 -22.51
N GLN A 442 -0.98 -20.38 -21.77
CA GLN A 442 -2.04 -19.80 -20.93
C GLN A 442 -2.10 -20.54 -19.59
N PRO A 443 -2.54 -19.85 -18.52
CA PRO A 443 -2.81 -20.51 -17.25
C PRO A 443 -3.92 -21.56 -17.41
N PRO A 444 -3.80 -22.74 -16.76
CA PRO A 444 -4.76 -23.82 -16.90
C PRO A 444 -6.11 -23.49 -16.27
N ALA A 445 -7.14 -23.30 -17.11
CA ALA A 445 -8.51 -22.97 -16.66
C ALA A 445 -9.11 -24.01 -15.70
N ALA A 446 -8.71 -25.30 -15.82
CA ALA A 446 -9.16 -26.35 -14.90
C ALA A 446 -8.70 -26.11 -13.45
N VAL A 447 -7.49 -25.57 -13.25
CA VAL A 447 -6.96 -25.21 -11.91
C VAL A 447 -7.74 -24.04 -11.32
N TYR A 448 -8.05 -23.03 -12.13
CA TYR A 448 -8.90 -21.90 -11.72
C TYR A 448 -10.31 -22.37 -11.32
N ALA A 449 -10.95 -23.21 -12.17
CA ALA A 449 -12.30 -23.72 -11.88
C ALA A 449 -12.34 -24.55 -10.59
N ALA A 450 -11.30 -25.36 -10.32
CA ALA A 450 -11.20 -26.11 -9.07
C ALA A 450 -11.00 -25.17 -7.86
N ALA A 451 -10.18 -24.15 -8.00
CA ALA A 451 -9.99 -23.13 -6.96
C ALA A 451 -11.30 -22.40 -6.65
N ALA A 452 -12.07 -22.02 -7.66
CA ALA A 452 -13.36 -21.36 -7.52
C ALA A 452 -14.39 -22.25 -6.78
N GLN A 453 -14.46 -23.54 -7.11
CA GLN A 453 -15.33 -24.51 -6.41
C GLN A 453 -14.95 -24.66 -4.93
N ILE A 454 -13.64 -24.66 -4.61
CA ILE A 454 -13.17 -24.70 -3.22
C ILE A 454 -13.56 -23.44 -2.47
N MET A 455 -13.40 -22.27 -3.10
CA MET A 455 -13.77 -20.98 -2.49
C MET A 455 -15.27 -20.85 -2.23
N GLU A 456 -16.10 -21.36 -3.15
CA GLU A 456 -17.55 -21.43 -2.97
C GLU A 456 -17.89 -22.33 -1.77
N LYS A 457 -17.29 -23.52 -1.70
CA LYS A 457 -17.53 -24.46 -0.60
C LYS A 457 -17.03 -23.94 0.76
N LEU A 458 -15.88 -23.26 0.80
CA LEU A 458 -15.42 -22.56 2.01
C LEU A 458 -16.40 -21.49 2.48
N GLY A 459 -17.09 -20.83 1.56
CA GLY A 459 -18.15 -19.87 1.87
C GLY A 459 -19.36 -20.54 2.51
N GLU A 460 -19.81 -21.67 2.03
CA GLU A 460 -20.92 -22.45 2.59
C GLU A 460 -20.62 -22.99 3.99
N GLU A 461 -19.41 -23.55 4.18
CA GLU A 461 -18.98 -24.10 5.48
C GLU A 461 -18.68 -23.01 6.54
N SER A 462 -18.67 -21.75 6.16
CA SER A 462 -18.31 -20.64 7.06
C SER A 462 -19.37 -20.30 8.12
N GLU A 463 -20.51 -20.95 8.12
CA GLU A 463 -21.51 -20.92 9.21
C GLU A 463 -20.98 -21.61 10.48
N HIS A 464 -19.96 -22.47 10.35
CA HIS A 464 -19.27 -23.12 11.47
C HIS A 464 -17.86 -22.55 11.67
N PRO A 465 -17.28 -22.64 12.90
CA PRO A 465 -15.91 -22.24 13.14
C PRO A 465 -14.93 -23.05 12.30
N LEU A 466 -14.31 -22.40 11.30
CA LEU A 466 -13.31 -23.04 10.45
C LEU A 466 -11.92 -23.00 11.08
N PRO A 467 -11.09 -24.06 10.93
CA PRO A 467 -9.73 -24.08 11.41
C PRO A 467 -8.84 -23.05 10.70
N PRO A 468 -7.69 -22.67 11.29
CA PRO A 468 -6.76 -21.70 10.68
C PRO A 468 -6.30 -22.08 9.26
N ALA A 469 -6.24 -23.36 8.95
CA ALA A 469 -5.93 -23.86 7.61
C ALA A 469 -6.93 -23.41 6.54
N ALA A 470 -8.20 -23.24 6.89
CA ALA A 470 -9.21 -22.73 5.97
C ALA A 470 -8.95 -21.26 5.59
N ALA A 471 -8.52 -20.43 6.54
CA ALA A 471 -8.14 -19.05 6.27
C ALA A 471 -6.86 -18.95 5.41
N GLU A 472 -5.88 -19.83 5.65
CA GLU A 472 -4.67 -19.93 4.81
C GLU A 472 -5.02 -20.36 3.38
N LEU A 473 -5.89 -21.37 3.24
CA LEU A 473 -6.37 -21.86 1.94
C LEU A 473 -7.14 -20.76 1.18
N SER A 474 -8.06 -20.09 1.87
CA SER A 474 -8.85 -18.99 1.29
C SER A 474 -7.94 -17.88 0.75
N ARG A 475 -6.93 -17.48 1.51
CA ARG A 475 -5.95 -16.47 1.07
C ARG A 475 -5.16 -16.94 -0.14
N LEU A 476 -4.58 -18.15 -0.09
CA LEU A 476 -3.80 -18.73 -1.18
C LEU A 476 -4.59 -18.77 -2.49
N LEU A 477 -5.82 -19.26 -2.44
CA LEU A 477 -6.67 -19.40 -3.62
C LEU A 477 -7.18 -18.04 -4.11
N SER A 478 -7.50 -17.11 -3.20
CA SER A 478 -7.89 -15.74 -3.57
C SER A 478 -6.77 -15.01 -4.30
N ASP A 479 -5.53 -15.11 -3.82
CA ASP A 479 -4.35 -14.50 -4.45
C ASP A 479 -4.10 -15.14 -5.83
N PHE A 480 -4.16 -16.47 -5.93
CA PHE A 480 -4.01 -17.17 -7.20
C PHE A 480 -5.09 -16.77 -8.21
N MET A 481 -6.35 -16.75 -7.81
CA MET A 481 -7.48 -16.38 -8.66
C MET A 481 -7.39 -14.91 -9.11
N MET A 482 -7.02 -14.01 -8.22
CA MET A 482 -6.80 -12.61 -8.53
C MET A 482 -5.73 -12.43 -9.60
N VAL A 483 -4.58 -13.12 -9.46
CA VAL A 483 -3.51 -13.07 -10.46
C VAL A 483 -3.96 -13.71 -11.78
N PHE A 484 -4.69 -14.82 -11.74
CA PHE A 484 -5.23 -15.46 -12.93
C PHE A 484 -6.17 -14.53 -13.72
N GLU A 485 -7.07 -13.80 -13.06
CA GLU A 485 -7.99 -12.83 -13.67
C GLU A 485 -7.26 -11.64 -14.31
N HIS A 486 -6.13 -11.25 -13.72
CA HIS A 486 -5.29 -10.16 -14.20
C HIS A 486 -4.16 -10.61 -15.13
N TYR A 487 -4.06 -11.92 -15.40
CA TYR A 487 -3.03 -12.48 -16.29
C TYR A 487 -3.14 -11.89 -17.69
N ARG A 488 -2.00 -11.46 -18.23
CA ARG A 488 -1.84 -10.97 -19.60
C ARG A 488 -0.51 -11.52 -20.13
N PRO A 489 -0.52 -12.28 -21.26
CA PRO A 489 0.71 -12.86 -21.83
C PRO A 489 1.81 -11.83 -22.11
N GLU A 490 1.42 -10.58 -22.38
CA GLU A 490 2.32 -9.47 -22.65
C GLU A 490 3.13 -9.05 -21.40
N TYR A 491 2.63 -9.34 -20.19
CA TYR A 491 3.23 -8.91 -18.94
C TYR A 491 3.52 -10.06 -17.97
N HIS A 492 3.05 -11.28 -18.30
CA HIS A 492 3.19 -12.45 -17.44
C HIS A 492 3.83 -13.63 -18.18
N ARG A 493 4.37 -14.55 -17.38
CA ARG A 493 4.74 -15.90 -17.82
C ARG A 493 4.06 -16.93 -16.93
N CYS A 494 3.45 -17.94 -17.57
CA CYS A 494 2.92 -19.11 -16.89
C CYS A 494 3.92 -20.26 -17.07
N TYR A 495 4.43 -20.80 -15.98
CA TYR A 495 5.39 -21.91 -16.05
C TYR A 495 5.18 -22.93 -14.94
N VAL A 496 5.65 -24.13 -15.17
CA VAL A 496 5.60 -25.25 -14.22
C VAL A 496 7.02 -25.70 -13.90
N LEU A 497 7.36 -25.81 -12.60
CA LEU A 497 8.58 -26.46 -12.16
C LEU A 497 8.31 -27.95 -11.95
N ALA A 498 9.01 -28.82 -12.66
CA ALA A 498 8.77 -30.25 -12.60
C ALA A 498 9.21 -30.88 -11.27
N ALA A 499 10.18 -30.29 -10.59
CA ALA A 499 10.72 -30.80 -9.32
C ALA A 499 9.65 -30.96 -8.22
N ASP A 500 8.67 -30.04 -8.16
CA ASP A 500 7.59 -30.04 -7.17
C ASP A 500 6.20 -29.90 -7.80
N CYS A 501 6.11 -29.96 -9.11
CA CYS A 501 4.90 -29.71 -9.91
C CYS A 501 4.22 -28.37 -9.54
N SER A 502 4.98 -27.36 -9.18
CA SER A 502 4.43 -26.04 -8.86
C SER A 502 4.07 -25.27 -10.12
N LEU A 503 2.85 -24.75 -10.14
CA LEU A 503 2.37 -23.83 -11.15
C LEU A 503 2.65 -22.39 -10.69
N HIS A 504 3.31 -21.64 -11.54
CA HIS A 504 3.66 -20.24 -11.30
C HIS A 504 3.03 -19.32 -12.34
N LEU A 505 2.42 -18.25 -11.89
CA LEU A 505 2.01 -17.10 -12.70
C LEU A 505 2.94 -15.95 -12.31
N LEU A 506 3.90 -15.61 -13.15
CA LEU A 506 4.95 -14.64 -12.86
C LEU A 506 4.70 -13.34 -13.63
N CYS A 507 4.58 -12.23 -12.92
CA CYS A 507 4.59 -10.90 -13.51
C CYS A 507 6.02 -10.50 -13.87
N VAL A 508 6.35 -10.43 -15.14
CA VAL A 508 7.68 -10.06 -15.65
C VAL A 508 7.80 -8.55 -15.88
N HIS A 509 6.71 -7.87 -16.25
CA HIS A 509 6.65 -6.42 -16.47
C HIS A 509 5.54 -5.78 -15.63
N THR A 510 5.91 -4.88 -14.73
CA THR A 510 5.02 -4.28 -13.74
C THR A 510 4.41 -2.95 -14.17
N GLY A 511 5.00 -2.28 -15.16
CA GLY A 511 4.67 -0.91 -15.55
C GLY A 511 3.20 -0.69 -15.87
N ALA A 512 2.55 -1.62 -16.59
CA ALA A 512 1.14 -1.50 -16.94
C ALA A 512 0.21 -1.49 -15.72
N PHE A 513 0.52 -2.26 -14.68
CA PHE A 513 -0.27 -2.33 -13.45
C PHE A 513 -0.06 -1.09 -12.58
N VAL A 514 1.19 -0.62 -12.49
CA VAL A 514 1.51 0.63 -11.77
C VAL A 514 0.80 1.80 -12.45
N ARG A 515 0.94 1.96 -13.78
CA ARG A 515 0.29 3.03 -14.57
C ARG A 515 -1.21 3.08 -14.31
N LYS A 516 -1.90 1.95 -14.40
CA LYS A 516 -3.35 1.86 -14.15
C LYS A 516 -3.75 2.40 -12.77
N THR A 517 -2.88 2.26 -11.78
CA THR A 517 -3.11 2.82 -10.45
C THR A 517 -2.79 4.31 -10.39
N LEU A 518 -1.69 4.75 -11.00
CA LEU A 518 -1.32 6.17 -11.06
C LEU A 518 -2.37 7.03 -11.78
N GLU A 519 -3.05 6.46 -12.77
CA GLU A 519 -4.16 7.12 -13.50
C GLU A 519 -5.38 7.44 -12.62
N LEU A 520 -5.50 6.85 -11.42
CA LEU A 520 -6.55 7.16 -10.45
C LEU A 520 -6.31 8.52 -9.76
N ALA A 521 -5.07 8.99 -9.77
CA ALA A 521 -4.69 10.26 -9.17
C ALA A 521 -4.81 11.44 -10.15
N ARG A 522 -4.86 12.65 -9.60
CA ARG A 522 -4.66 13.89 -10.36
C ARG A 522 -3.22 14.03 -10.83
N ALA A 523 -2.30 13.70 -9.93
CA ALA A 523 -0.86 13.70 -10.18
C ALA A 523 -0.20 12.70 -9.24
N SER A 524 0.93 12.16 -9.69
CA SER A 524 1.72 11.22 -8.89
C SER A 524 3.17 11.66 -8.85
N VAL A 525 3.80 11.58 -7.69
CA VAL A 525 5.21 11.86 -7.48
C VAL A 525 5.86 10.61 -6.90
N LEU A 526 6.68 9.96 -7.69
CA LEU A 526 7.44 8.78 -7.31
C LEU A 526 8.88 9.19 -7.04
N PHE A 527 9.34 9.03 -5.82
CA PHE A 527 10.67 9.52 -5.43
C PHE A 527 11.46 8.50 -4.63
N SER A 528 12.76 8.51 -4.83
CA SER A 528 13.71 7.64 -4.13
C SER A 528 15.11 8.22 -4.16
N ALA A 529 15.99 7.69 -3.30
CA ALA A 529 17.42 7.98 -3.36
C ALA A 529 18.11 7.30 -4.56
N THR A 530 17.51 6.23 -5.06
CA THR A 530 18.10 5.34 -6.07
C THR A 530 17.06 4.97 -7.12
N LEU A 531 16.92 5.81 -8.15
CA LEU A 531 16.14 5.52 -9.37
C LEU A 531 17.05 5.43 -10.60
N SER A 532 18.26 4.93 -10.42
CA SER A 532 19.24 4.73 -11.50
C SER A 532 19.36 3.23 -11.85
N PRO A 533 19.38 2.87 -13.14
CA PRO A 533 19.14 3.74 -14.30
C PRO A 533 17.70 4.24 -14.38
N HIS A 534 17.51 5.50 -14.75
CA HIS A 534 16.17 6.09 -14.72
C HIS A 534 15.21 5.46 -15.73
N GLU A 535 15.69 5.07 -16.92
CA GLU A 535 14.90 4.41 -17.96
C GLU A 535 14.31 3.09 -17.44
N TYR A 536 15.11 2.31 -16.71
CA TYR A 536 14.65 1.07 -16.09
C TYR A 536 13.49 1.33 -15.13
N TYR A 537 13.67 2.27 -14.19
CA TYR A 537 12.64 2.56 -13.20
C TYR A 537 11.40 3.19 -13.83
N MET A 538 11.56 4.15 -14.74
CA MET A 538 10.43 4.76 -15.43
C MET A 538 9.61 3.71 -16.18
N TYR A 539 10.26 2.79 -16.89
CA TYR A 539 9.58 1.70 -17.60
C TYR A 539 8.86 0.75 -16.66
N MET A 540 9.54 0.26 -15.61
CA MET A 540 8.97 -0.67 -14.63
C MET A 540 7.89 -0.04 -13.74
N LEU A 541 7.90 1.27 -13.55
CA LEU A 541 6.95 2.05 -12.78
C LEU A 541 5.88 2.73 -13.64
N GLY A 542 5.79 2.39 -14.93
CA GLY A 542 4.68 2.73 -15.78
C GLY A 542 4.66 4.15 -16.32
N ALA A 543 5.82 4.76 -16.55
CA ALA A 543 5.92 6.06 -17.20
C ALA A 543 5.26 6.06 -18.58
N ASP A 544 4.68 7.20 -18.93
CA ASP A 544 4.03 7.48 -20.21
C ASP A 544 4.45 8.88 -20.74
N GLU A 545 3.81 9.36 -21.79
CA GLU A 545 4.02 10.67 -22.38
C GLU A 545 3.71 11.85 -21.43
N ASN A 546 2.94 11.61 -20.38
CA ASN A 546 2.60 12.59 -19.34
C ASN A 546 3.56 12.54 -18.16
N SER A 547 4.59 11.74 -18.26
CA SER A 547 5.59 11.52 -17.21
C SER A 547 6.89 12.27 -17.53
N TYR A 548 7.58 12.71 -16.49
CA TYR A 548 8.93 13.27 -16.63
C TYR A 548 9.79 12.89 -15.43
N TYR A 549 11.11 12.87 -15.68
CA TYR A 549 12.12 12.54 -14.70
C TYR A 549 12.85 13.82 -14.26
N PHE A 550 13.17 13.88 -12.99
CA PHE A 550 13.96 14.97 -12.41
C PHE A 550 14.96 14.39 -11.42
N GLU A 551 16.21 14.76 -11.58
CA GLU A 551 17.30 14.36 -10.72
C GLU A 551 17.83 15.55 -9.92
N LEU A 552 17.93 15.36 -8.61
CA LEU A 552 18.55 16.35 -7.74
C LEU A 552 20.05 16.12 -7.67
N PRO A 553 20.86 17.18 -7.73
CA PRO A 553 22.30 17.05 -7.51
C PRO A 553 22.60 16.50 -6.10
N TYR A 554 23.73 15.87 -5.98
CA TYR A 554 24.20 15.37 -4.68
C TYR A 554 24.38 16.54 -3.71
N PRO A 555 23.77 16.48 -2.50
CA PRO A 555 23.68 17.65 -1.62
C PRO A 555 24.92 17.90 -0.77
N PHE A 556 25.86 16.96 -0.73
CA PHE A 556 27.01 17.00 0.16
C PHE A 556 28.29 17.25 -0.65
N ASP A 557 29.33 17.70 0.05
CA ASP A 557 30.66 17.86 -0.54
C ASP A 557 31.20 16.48 -0.96
N PRO A 558 31.51 16.25 -2.25
CA PRO A 558 32.08 14.98 -2.71
C PRO A 558 33.40 14.60 -2.02
N ASP A 559 34.18 15.58 -1.56
CA ASP A 559 35.47 15.36 -0.89
C ASP A 559 35.28 14.77 0.53
N ASN A 560 34.07 14.76 1.05
CA ASN A 560 33.72 14.08 2.30
C ASN A 560 33.51 12.57 2.16
N LEU A 561 33.49 12.03 0.93
CA LEU A 561 33.27 10.62 0.68
C LEU A 561 34.40 10.03 -0.18
N LEU A 562 35.24 9.19 0.41
CA LEU A 562 36.21 8.41 -0.33
C LEU A 562 35.57 7.10 -0.82
N VAL A 563 35.51 6.89 -2.14
CA VAL A 563 35.00 5.64 -2.73
C VAL A 563 36.16 4.89 -3.42
N VAL A 564 36.45 3.70 -2.92
CA VAL A 564 37.52 2.85 -3.44
C VAL A 564 36.96 1.53 -3.95
N ALA A 565 37.31 1.14 -5.16
CA ALA A 565 37.01 -0.18 -5.72
C ALA A 565 38.27 -1.07 -5.65
N ASP A 566 38.19 -2.13 -4.82
CA ASP A 566 39.18 -3.22 -4.85
C ASP A 566 38.76 -4.22 -5.93
N ASP A 567 39.18 -3.94 -7.15
CA ASP A 567 38.89 -4.71 -8.36
C ASP A 567 39.88 -5.89 -8.57
N GLY A 568 40.87 -6.04 -7.69
CA GLY A 568 41.77 -7.20 -7.65
C GLY A 568 41.16 -8.46 -7.03
N ILE A 569 40.02 -8.37 -6.30
CA ILE A 569 39.38 -9.51 -5.62
C ILE A 569 38.15 -9.98 -6.40
N ASN A 570 38.16 -11.25 -6.82
CA ASN A 570 36.99 -11.86 -7.46
C ASN A 570 36.04 -12.48 -6.42
N THR A 571 34.78 -12.01 -6.37
CA THR A 571 33.75 -12.51 -5.45
C THR A 571 32.70 -13.42 -6.14
N ALA A 572 32.94 -13.86 -7.38
CA ALA A 572 32.09 -14.85 -8.06
C ALA A 572 31.94 -16.13 -7.21
N TYR A 573 30.84 -16.83 -7.34
CA TYR A 573 30.47 -17.96 -6.47
C TYR A 573 31.61 -19.00 -6.33
N SER A 574 32.26 -19.35 -7.44
CA SER A 574 33.39 -20.29 -7.50
C SER A 574 34.67 -19.78 -6.81
N ALA A 575 34.85 -18.47 -6.68
CA ALA A 575 36.06 -17.85 -6.10
C ALA A 575 35.89 -17.49 -4.61
N ARG A 576 34.69 -17.55 -4.05
CA ARG A 576 34.38 -17.06 -2.70
C ARG A 576 35.22 -17.64 -1.59
N ALA A 577 35.52 -18.95 -1.65
CA ALA A 577 36.34 -19.60 -0.63
C ALA A 577 37.76 -19.02 -0.56
N GLN A 578 38.35 -18.70 -1.73
CA GLN A 578 39.67 -18.11 -1.83
C GLN A 578 39.69 -16.61 -1.50
N ALA A 579 38.55 -15.93 -1.68
CA ALA A 579 38.40 -14.51 -1.41
C ALA A 579 38.24 -14.16 0.09
N CYS A 580 37.87 -15.14 0.95
CA CYS A 580 37.58 -14.86 2.36
C CYS A 580 38.74 -14.17 3.10
N LEU A 581 39.94 -14.72 3.02
CA LEU A 581 41.11 -14.17 3.70
C LEU A 581 41.57 -12.81 3.10
N PRO A 582 41.67 -12.62 1.76
CA PRO A 582 41.93 -11.32 1.18
C PRO A 582 40.93 -10.24 1.63
N ILE A 583 39.64 -10.53 1.63
CA ILE A 583 38.59 -9.58 2.09
C ILE A 583 38.80 -9.25 3.58
N ALA A 584 39.01 -10.25 4.45
CA ALA A 584 39.24 -10.02 5.86
C ALA A 584 40.49 -9.13 6.12
N LYS A 585 41.56 -9.31 5.34
CA LYS A 585 42.75 -8.47 5.38
C LYS A 585 42.45 -7.02 4.94
N ARG A 586 41.58 -6.84 3.94
CA ARG A 586 41.19 -5.53 3.43
C ARG A 586 40.35 -4.81 4.47
N ILE A 587 39.34 -5.46 5.08
CA ILE A 587 38.55 -4.90 6.18
C ILE A 587 39.48 -4.49 7.35
N ARG A 588 40.42 -5.34 7.74
CA ARG A 588 41.40 -5.00 8.78
C ARG A 588 42.24 -3.77 8.43
N ALA A 589 42.66 -3.63 7.19
CA ALA A 589 43.40 -2.45 6.74
C ALA A 589 42.58 -1.17 6.90
N THR A 590 41.30 -1.20 6.48
CA THR A 590 40.38 -0.05 6.59
C THR A 590 40.21 0.40 8.04
N ILE A 591 39.86 -0.51 8.96
CA ILE A 591 39.55 -0.15 10.36
C ILE A 591 40.77 0.23 11.19
N ARG A 592 42.00 -0.07 10.72
CA ARG A 592 43.26 0.30 11.39
C ARG A 592 43.67 1.73 11.14
N ILE A 593 43.33 2.28 9.99
CA ILE A 593 43.71 3.68 9.62
C ILE A 593 42.86 4.66 10.45
N LYS A 594 41.56 4.44 10.48
CA LYS A 594 40.66 5.27 11.29
C LYS A 594 39.82 4.39 12.20
N LYS A 595 39.97 4.59 13.51
CA LYS A 595 39.09 3.95 14.50
C LYS A 595 37.68 4.55 14.40
N GLY A 596 36.66 3.71 14.35
CA GLY A 596 35.25 4.10 14.26
C GLY A 596 34.41 2.90 13.87
N ASN A 597 33.11 3.12 13.64
CA ASN A 597 32.18 2.05 13.32
C ASN A 597 32.07 1.84 11.81
N TYR A 598 32.06 0.58 11.40
CA TYR A 598 31.98 0.15 10.01
C TYR A 598 30.92 -0.94 9.82
N ILE A 599 30.25 -0.97 8.66
CA ILE A 599 29.38 -2.09 8.27
C ILE A 599 29.95 -2.75 7.01
N VAL A 600 30.01 -4.08 7.05
CA VAL A 600 30.42 -4.92 5.91
C VAL A 600 29.20 -5.67 5.39
N PHE A 601 28.87 -5.46 4.11
CA PHE A 601 27.72 -6.08 3.45
C PHE A 601 28.16 -7.22 2.52
N PHE A 602 27.44 -8.34 2.59
CA PHE A 602 27.70 -9.55 1.82
C PHE A 602 26.49 -9.98 0.99
N PRO A 603 26.70 -10.70 -0.14
CA PRO A 603 25.61 -11.21 -0.96
C PRO A 603 24.90 -12.46 -0.35
N SER A 604 25.47 -13.07 0.69
CA SER A 604 24.83 -14.21 1.36
C SER A 604 25.42 -14.46 2.77
N TYR A 605 24.64 -15.08 3.64
CA TYR A 605 25.11 -15.48 4.98
C TYR A 605 26.29 -16.48 4.97
N ALA A 606 26.32 -17.38 3.98
CA ALA A 606 27.44 -18.33 3.86
C ALA A 606 28.76 -17.61 3.62
N PHE A 607 28.79 -16.63 2.72
CA PHE A 607 29.98 -15.84 2.44
C PHE A 607 30.36 -14.92 3.60
N LEU A 608 29.37 -14.28 4.22
CA LEU A 608 29.53 -13.50 5.46
C LEU A 608 30.26 -14.35 6.53
N ASN A 609 29.79 -15.56 6.83
CA ASN A 609 30.36 -16.43 7.84
C ASN A 609 31.79 -16.87 7.50
N GLY A 610 32.09 -17.12 6.21
CA GLY A 610 33.45 -17.43 5.74
C GLY A 610 34.43 -16.30 6.03
N VAL A 611 34.08 -15.06 5.66
CA VAL A 611 34.93 -13.89 5.89
C VAL A 611 35.01 -13.54 7.39
N LEU A 612 33.91 -13.64 8.12
CA LEU A 612 33.86 -13.41 9.56
C LEU A 612 34.82 -14.33 10.34
N LYS A 613 34.91 -15.61 9.95
CA LYS A 613 35.86 -16.56 10.54
C LYS A 613 37.31 -16.07 10.39
N GLU A 614 37.70 -15.69 9.19
CA GLU A 614 39.03 -15.15 8.91
C GLU A 614 39.28 -13.81 9.61
N PHE A 615 38.28 -12.94 9.64
CA PHE A 615 38.38 -11.65 10.32
C PHE A 615 38.59 -11.80 11.84
N ARG A 616 37.86 -12.68 12.50
CA ARG A 616 38.03 -12.97 13.94
C ARG A 616 39.40 -13.53 14.26
N ALA A 617 39.97 -14.34 13.39
CA ALA A 617 41.33 -14.83 13.53
C ALA A 617 42.37 -13.69 13.42
N LEU A 618 42.14 -12.73 12.52
CA LEU A 618 43.04 -11.59 12.28
C LEU A 618 42.87 -10.45 13.30
N CYS A 619 41.68 -10.30 13.87
CA CYS A 619 41.25 -9.17 14.69
C CYS A 619 40.41 -9.64 15.89
N PRO A 620 40.94 -10.49 16.80
CA PRO A 620 40.16 -11.09 17.89
C PRO A 620 39.62 -10.05 18.92
N GLN A 621 40.21 -8.87 18.96
CA GLN A 621 39.84 -7.82 19.94
C GLN A 621 38.80 -6.84 19.41
N VAL A 622 38.46 -6.89 18.10
CA VAL A 622 37.50 -5.94 17.49
C VAL A 622 36.08 -6.38 17.83
N PRO A 623 35.23 -5.49 18.40
CA PRO A 623 33.85 -5.80 18.67
C PRO A 623 33.09 -6.00 17.36
N VAL A 624 32.35 -7.13 17.25
CA VAL A 624 31.64 -7.51 16.02
C VAL A 624 30.17 -7.67 16.26
N ALA A 625 29.32 -6.96 15.50
CA ALA A 625 27.89 -7.19 15.42
C ALA A 625 27.56 -8.04 14.17
N VAL A 626 26.76 -9.10 14.31
CA VAL A 626 26.51 -10.06 13.21
C VAL A 626 25.02 -10.19 12.93
N HIS A 627 24.66 -9.97 11.68
CA HIS A 627 23.31 -10.23 11.17
C HIS A 627 23.14 -11.75 10.91
N VAL A 628 22.17 -12.35 11.61
CA VAL A 628 21.80 -13.75 11.43
C VAL A 628 20.41 -13.90 10.81
N PRO A 629 20.11 -15.01 10.13
CA PRO A 629 18.77 -15.25 9.59
C PRO A 629 17.68 -15.17 10.67
N ASN A 630 16.50 -14.66 10.30
CA ASN A 630 15.32 -14.64 11.16
C ASN A 630 15.47 -13.90 12.52
N MET A 631 16.31 -12.87 12.57
CA MET A 631 16.44 -12.04 13.77
C MET A 631 15.09 -11.49 14.23
N SER A 632 14.82 -11.62 15.55
CA SER A 632 13.68 -10.97 16.17
C SER A 632 13.82 -9.44 16.13
N ARG A 633 12.72 -8.72 16.40
CA ARG A 633 12.76 -7.25 16.52
C ARG A 633 13.79 -6.80 17.56
N ARG A 634 13.82 -7.46 18.72
CA ARG A 634 14.76 -7.16 19.81
C ARG A 634 16.22 -7.37 19.39
N ASP A 635 16.50 -8.41 18.63
CA ASP A 635 17.87 -8.68 18.14
C ASP A 635 18.33 -7.62 17.14
N LYS A 636 17.41 -7.14 16.29
CA LYS A 636 17.69 -6.04 15.36
C LYS A 636 17.96 -4.73 16.09
N GLU A 637 17.15 -4.40 17.09
CA GLU A 637 17.35 -3.23 17.95
C GLU A 637 18.69 -3.34 18.69
N SER A 638 19.04 -4.53 19.20
CA SER A 638 20.32 -4.77 19.84
C SER A 638 21.51 -4.62 18.88
N PHE A 639 21.38 -5.06 17.63
CA PHE A 639 22.43 -4.83 16.61
C PHE A 639 22.68 -3.34 16.39
N ILE A 640 21.62 -2.54 16.27
CA ILE A 640 21.71 -1.09 16.03
C ILE A 640 22.27 -0.37 17.26
N SER A 641 21.82 -0.71 18.47
CA SER A 641 22.24 -0.07 19.71
C SER A 641 23.74 -0.17 19.98
N ARG A 642 24.41 -1.20 19.42
CA ARG A 642 25.86 -1.32 19.52
C ARG A 642 26.59 -0.19 18.78
N PHE A 643 26.08 0.25 17.63
CA PHE A 643 26.65 1.39 16.89
C PHE A 643 26.37 2.73 17.56
N GLU A 644 25.35 2.80 18.41
CA GLU A 644 25.01 4.01 19.17
C GLU A 644 25.82 4.13 20.47
N ASN A 645 26.16 2.98 21.09
CA ASN A 645 26.73 2.94 22.44
C ASN A 645 28.18 2.47 22.51
N GLU A 646 28.71 1.87 21.44
CA GLU A 646 30.07 1.34 21.37
C GLU A 646 30.84 2.03 20.23
N GLU A 647 32.15 2.15 20.37
CA GLU A 647 33.08 2.68 19.36
C GLU A 647 33.97 1.57 18.80
N GLY A 648 34.19 1.59 17.49
CA GLY A 648 35.04 0.61 16.80
C GLY A 648 34.32 -0.71 16.52
N VAL A 649 33.00 -0.68 16.45
CA VAL A 649 32.17 -1.85 16.08
C VAL A 649 32.25 -2.10 14.60
N VAL A 650 32.48 -3.39 14.22
CA VAL A 650 32.36 -3.83 12.84
C VAL A 650 31.12 -4.71 12.68
N GLY A 651 30.11 -4.18 11.97
CA GLY A 651 28.90 -4.93 11.64
C GLY A 651 29.09 -5.81 10.42
N PHE A 652 28.64 -7.04 10.50
CA PHE A 652 28.59 -7.97 9.36
C PHE A 652 27.13 -8.21 8.99
N SER A 653 26.71 -7.82 7.79
CA SER A 653 25.32 -7.91 7.34
C SER A 653 25.21 -8.42 5.91
N VAL A 654 23.99 -8.77 5.47
CA VAL A 654 23.71 -9.13 4.07
C VAL A 654 23.09 -7.95 3.32
N LEU A 655 23.42 -7.82 2.01
CA LEU A 655 22.81 -6.84 1.12
C LEU A 655 21.31 -7.10 0.95
N GLY A 656 20.51 -6.03 0.82
CA GLY A 656 19.05 -6.12 0.65
C GLY A 656 18.31 -6.57 1.92
N GLY A 657 19.00 -6.65 3.07
CA GLY A 657 18.38 -6.92 4.38
C GLY A 657 18.01 -5.63 5.12
N HIS A 658 17.41 -5.82 6.29
CA HIS A 658 16.96 -4.71 7.17
C HIS A 658 18.03 -3.64 7.43
N PHE A 659 19.28 -4.05 7.57
CA PHE A 659 20.40 -3.13 7.87
C PHE A 659 20.95 -2.41 6.63
N GLY A 660 20.70 -2.92 5.42
CA GLY A 660 21.06 -2.26 4.16
C GLY A 660 20.11 -1.11 3.79
N GLU A 661 18.85 -1.16 4.26
CA GLU A 661 17.81 -0.25 3.79
C GLU A 661 17.07 0.54 4.89
N GLY A 662 17.22 0.16 6.16
CA GLY A 662 16.35 0.64 7.25
C GLY A 662 17.05 1.29 8.44
N VAL A 663 18.39 1.42 8.45
CA VAL A 663 19.14 1.94 9.60
C VAL A 663 19.67 3.34 9.31
N ASP A 664 19.49 4.27 10.24
CA ASP A 664 20.01 5.64 10.19
C ASP A 664 21.04 5.82 11.31
N LEU A 665 22.31 5.94 10.93
CA LEU A 665 23.46 6.07 11.85
C LEU A 665 24.28 7.32 11.46
N PRO A 666 23.79 8.53 11.73
CA PRO A 666 24.47 9.77 11.35
C PRO A 666 25.75 10.01 12.18
N GLY A 667 26.68 10.75 11.58
CA GLY A 667 27.92 11.17 12.20
C GLY A 667 28.87 10.00 12.47
N GLU A 668 29.59 10.07 13.57
CA GLU A 668 30.61 9.07 13.96
C GLU A 668 30.03 7.67 14.26
N ARG A 669 28.68 7.51 14.29
CA ARG A 669 28.05 6.20 14.47
C ARG A 669 28.29 5.25 13.31
N LEU A 670 28.60 5.77 12.10
CA LEU A 670 29.00 4.97 10.94
C LEU A 670 29.91 5.79 10.02
N ILE A 671 31.20 5.51 10.06
CA ILE A 671 32.19 6.22 9.24
C ILE A 671 32.64 5.44 7.98
N GLY A 672 32.16 4.23 7.79
CA GLY A 672 32.48 3.49 6.57
C GLY A 672 31.61 2.27 6.30
N ALA A 673 31.49 1.96 5.01
CA ALA A 673 30.82 0.78 4.51
C ALA A 673 31.74 -0.02 3.60
N VAL A 674 31.82 -1.33 3.80
CA VAL A 674 32.50 -2.27 2.91
C VAL A 674 31.46 -3.13 2.21
N ILE A 675 31.43 -3.11 0.89
CA ILE A 675 30.42 -3.84 0.10
C ILE A 675 31.12 -4.92 -0.70
N VAL A 676 30.85 -6.17 -0.35
CA VAL A 676 31.45 -7.35 -0.97
C VAL A 676 30.54 -7.87 -2.07
N GLY A 677 31.02 -7.84 -3.31
CA GLY A 677 30.28 -8.23 -4.50
C GLY A 677 29.39 -7.09 -5.04
N VAL A 678 28.75 -7.34 -6.18
CA VAL A 678 27.94 -6.37 -6.93
C VAL A 678 26.44 -6.51 -6.67
N GLY A 679 26.04 -7.12 -5.56
CA GLY A 679 24.65 -7.17 -5.12
C GLY A 679 23.70 -8.04 -5.95
N LEU A 680 24.17 -8.77 -6.98
CA LEU A 680 23.31 -9.55 -7.87
C LEU A 680 22.35 -10.47 -7.09
N PRO A 681 21.06 -10.49 -7.44
CA PRO A 681 20.14 -11.48 -6.95
C PRO A 681 20.60 -12.92 -7.26
N GLN A 682 20.13 -13.87 -6.48
CA GLN A 682 20.39 -15.29 -6.75
C GLN A 682 19.80 -15.70 -8.11
N LEU A 683 20.54 -16.53 -8.86
CA LEU A 683 20.03 -17.14 -10.09
C LEU A 683 18.79 -17.98 -9.75
N SER A 684 17.71 -17.74 -10.47
CA SER A 684 16.45 -18.49 -10.33
C SER A 684 15.73 -18.58 -11.67
N PRO A 685 14.84 -19.56 -11.84
CA PRO A 685 14.00 -19.67 -13.03
C PRO A 685 13.21 -18.39 -13.30
N GLU A 686 12.66 -17.74 -12.25
CA GLU A 686 11.90 -16.50 -12.36
C GLU A 686 12.75 -15.37 -12.94
N ARG A 687 13.99 -15.21 -12.45
CA ARG A 687 14.91 -14.18 -12.95
C ARG A 687 15.32 -14.44 -14.38
N ASN A 688 15.51 -15.69 -14.77
CA ASN A 688 15.78 -16.06 -16.15
C ASN A 688 14.61 -15.73 -17.08
N LEU A 689 13.38 -16.00 -16.66
CA LEU A 689 12.18 -15.64 -17.42
C LEU A 689 12.02 -14.12 -17.57
N ILE A 690 12.39 -13.34 -16.55
CA ILE A 690 12.44 -11.88 -16.65
C ILE A 690 13.49 -11.46 -17.69
N LYS A 691 14.70 -12.04 -17.61
CA LYS A 691 15.77 -11.78 -18.60
C LYS A 691 15.30 -12.08 -20.02
N GLU A 692 14.76 -13.28 -20.27
CA GLU A 692 14.27 -13.71 -21.57
C GLU A 692 13.15 -12.81 -22.10
N TYR A 693 12.29 -12.33 -21.22
CA TYR A 693 11.23 -11.39 -21.61
C TYR A 693 11.83 -10.09 -22.15
N PHE A 694 12.76 -9.47 -21.41
CA PHE A 694 13.36 -8.20 -21.84
C PHE A 694 14.25 -8.37 -23.08
N ASP A 695 14.99 -9.47 -23.18
CA ASP A 695 15.74 -9.81 -24.40
C ASP A 695 14.79 -9.94 -25.62
N SER A 696 13.58 -10.48 -25.43
CA SER A 696 12.60 -10.68 -26.52
C SER A 696 11.96 -9.39 -27.07
N ILE A 697 12.16 -8.28 -26.36
CA ILE A 697 11.69 -6.93 -26.76
C ILE A 697 12.88 -5.96 -27.00
N ASP A 698 14.03 -6.52 -27.35
CA ASP A 698 15.27 -5.78 -27.68
C ASP A 698 15.77 -4.84 -26.56
N MET A 699 15.57 -5.24 -25.28
CA MET A 699 16.08 -4.55 -24.10
C MET A 699 17.16 -5.39 -23.40
N ASP A 700 17.98 -4.76 -22.53
CA ASP A 700 19.00 -5.48 -21.75
C ASP A 700 18.40 -6.38 -20.68
N GLY A 701 17.99 -7.61 -21.05
CA GLY A 701 17.38 -8.55 -20.13
C GLY A 701 18.24 -8.91 -18.92
N TYR A 702 19.58 -8.99 -19.10
CA TYR A 702 20.49 -9.24 -17.99
C TYR A 702 20.56 -8.04 -17.03
N GLY A 703 20.58 -6.83 -17.55
CA GLY A 703 20.47 -5.60 -16.79
C GLY A 703 19.20 -5.57 -15.95
N TYR A 704 18.05 -5.80 -16.57
CA TYR A 704 16.73 -5.75 -15.92
C TYR A 704 16.54 -6.83 -14.86
N ALA A 705 17.01 -8.05 -15.10
CA ALA A 705 16.82 -9.16 -14.18
C ALA A 705 17.82 -9.18 -13.01
N TYR A 706 19.07 -8.73 -13.25
CA TYR A 706 20.18 -8.95 -12.32
C TYR A 706 20.93 -7.69 -11.95
N VAL A 707 21.46 -6.91 -12.95
CA VAL A 707 22.40 -5.82 -12.69
C VAL A 707 21.72 -4.66 -11.97
N TYR A 708 20.62 -4.13 -12.50
CA TYR A 708 19.97 -2.94 -11.94
C TYR A 708 19.41 -3.18 -10.53
N PRO A 709 18.70 -4.31 -10.24
CA PRO A 709 18.30 -4.62 -8.87
C PRO A 709 19.48 -4.84 -7.92
N GLY A 710 20.59 -5.41 -8.43
CA GLY A 710 21.80 -5.62 -7.65
C GLY A 710 22.50 -4.32 -7.29
N LEU A 711 22.71 -3.47 -8.29
CA LEU A 711 23.35 -2.16 -8.12
C LEU A 711 22.56 -1.27 -7.14
N ASN A 712 21.24 -1.27 -7.24
CA ASN A 712 20.40 -0.51 -6.32
C ASN A 712 20.69 -0.86 -4.84
N ARG A 713 20.87 -2.13 -4.51
CA ARG A 713 21.26 -2.58 -3.15
C ARG A 713 22.62 -2.06 -2.73
N VAL A 714 23.58 -2.01 -3.68
CA VAL A 714 24.92 -1.47 -3.44
C VAL A 714 24.84 0.03 -3.14
N LEU A 715 24.14 0.80 -3.98
CA LEU A 715 23.97 2.23 -3.81
C LEU A 715 23.27 2.59 -2.50
N GLN A 716 22.24 1.81 -2.12
CA GLN A 716 21.56 1.99 -0.84
C GLN A 716 22.45 1.71 0.36
N ALA A 717 23.29 0.67 0.29
CA ALA A 717 24.23 0.33 1.34
C ALA A 717 25.32 1.41 1.49
N ALA A 718 25.85 1.91 0.39
CA ALA A 718 26.84 2.98 0.35
C ALA A 718 26.27 4.32 0.85
N GLY A 719 25.06 4.65 0.45
CA GLY A 719 24.36 5.88 0.86
C GLY A 719 24.04 5.98 2.37
N ARG A 720 24.51 5.02 3.19
CA ARG A 720 24.42 5.07 4.66
C ARG A 720 25.54 5.88 5.30
N VAL A 721 26.65 6.07 4.59
CA VAL A 721 27.87 6.65 5.15
C VAL A 721 27.74 8.17 5.34
N ILE A 722 27.17 8.87 4.35
CA ILE A 722 26.98 10.34 4.40
C ILE A 722 25.49 10.65 4.58
N ARG A 723 25.12 11.37 5.64
CA ARG A 723 23.76 11.75 6.02
C ARG A 723 23.57 13.24 6.29
N THR A 724 24.65 13.89 6.70
CA THR A 724 24.68 15.31 7.05
C THR A 724 25.85 15.99 6.34
N ASP A 725 25.83 17.32 6.29
CA ASP A 725 26.87 18.13 5.65
C ASP A 725 28.25 17.99 6.31
N THR A 726 28.28 17.48 7.54
CA THR A 726 29.50 17.31 8.35
C THR A 726 29.98 15.85 8.38
N ASP A 727 29.24 14.91 7.83
CA ASP A 727 29.66 13.51 7.79
C ASP A 727 30.84 13.36 6.85
N ARG A 728 31.84 12.57 7.28
CA ARG A 728 32.98 12.17 6.47
C ARG A 728 33.16 10.66 6.55
N GLY A 729 33.41 10.00 5.41
CA GLY A 729 33.45 8.54 5.46
C GLY A 729 33.97 7.84 4.21
N VAL A 730 34.16 6.52 4.31
CA VAL A 730 34.76 5.67 3.28
C VAL A 730 33.78 4.60 2.82
N VAL A 731 33.66 4.42 1.51
CA VAL A 731 32.98 3.28 0.87
C VAL A 731 34.02 2.43 0.14
N LEU A 732 34.13 1.17 0.54
CA LEU A 732 35.01 0.21 -0.11
C LEU A 732 34.17 -0.83 -0.87
N LEU A 733 34.29 -0.86 -2.19
CA LEU A 733 33.61 -1.81 -3.08
C LEU A 733 34.59 -2.95 -3.43
N ILE A 734 34.26 -4.19 -3.14
CA ILE A 734 35.16 -5.33 -3.37
C ILE A 734 34.57 -6.28 -4.41
N ASP A 735 34.96 -6.13 -5.65
CA ASP A 735 34.70 -7.09 -6.73
C ASP A 735 35.40 -6.65 -8.01
N SER A 736 35.95 -7.60 -8.78
CA SER A 736 36.63 -7.33 -10.06
C SER A 736 35.73 -6.78 -11.18
N ARG A 737 34.41 -6.84 -11.00
CA ARG A 737 33.44 -6.34 -11.98
C ARG A 737 33.27 -4.82 -11.92
N TYR A 738 33.60 -4.17 -10.80
CA TYR A 738 33.44 -2.71 -10.68
C TYR A 738 34.27 -1.91 -11.67
N ALA A 739 35.40 -2.44 -12.11
CA ALA A 739 36.25 -1.81 -13.11
C ALA A 739 35.85 -2.09 -14.57
N ARG A 740 34.65 -2.62 -14.82
CA ARG A 740 34.19 -3.03 -16.16
C ARG A 740 32.77 -2.56 -16.44
N PRO A 741 32.39 -2.29 -17.70
CA PRO A 741 30.99 -2.12 -18.07
C PRO A 741 30.15 -3.32 -17.67
N PRO A 742 28.87 -3.12 -17.29
CA PRO A 742 28.19 -1.84 -17.23
C PRO A 742 28.42 -1.06 -15.92
N TYR A 743 29.14 -1.62 -14.93
CA TYR A 743 29.26 -1.01 -13.60
C TYR A 743 29.96 0.34 -13.62
N THR A 744 31.01 0.51 -14.42
CA THR A 744 31.70 1.81 -14.57
C THR A 744 30.79 2.92 -15.07
N GLU A 745 29.77 2.58 -15.87
CA GLU A 745 28.81 3.52 -16.46
C GLU A 745 27.62 3.83 -15.56
N LEU A 746 27.33 2.91 -14.63
CA LEU A 746 26.15 2.97 -13.76
C LEU A 746 26.45 3.55 -12.37
N MET A 747 27.72 3.80 -12.03
CA MET A 747 28.07 4.45 -10.76
C MET A 747 27.67 5.92 -10.74
N PRO A 748 27.30 6.48 -9.58
CA PRO A 748 27.01 7.89 -9.44
C PRO A 748 28.21 8.75 -9.90
N GLN A 749 27.94 9.78 -10.71
CA GLN A 749 29.00 10.62 -11.26
C GLN A 749 29.75 11.42 -10.19
N GLU A 750 29.07 11.75 -9.09
CA GLU A 750 29.65 12.42 -7.93
C GLU A 750 30.62 11.54 -7.13
N TRP A 751 30.61 10.21 -7.34
CA TRP A 751 31.59 9.33 -6.74
C TRP A 751 32.91 9.42 -7.48
N GLN A 752 33.90 10.05 -6.89
CA GLN A 752 35.24 10.06 -7.39
C GLN A 752 35.90 8.68 -7.15
N MET A 753 35.62 7.73 -8.07
CA MET A 753 36.01 6.33 -7.93
C MET A 753 37.52 6.11 -8.08
N HIS A 754 38.16 5.54 -7.05
CA HIS A 754 39.52 5.06 -7.08
C HIS A 754 39.56 3.55 -7.34
N TYR A 755 40.10 3.11 -8.47
CA TYR A 755 40.25 1.69 -8.81
C TYR A 755 41.67 1.23 -8.46
N LEU A 756 41.81 0.29 -7.50
CA LEU A 756 43.12 -0.09 -6.99
C LEU A 756 44.04 -0.72 -8.01
N SER A 757 43.54 -1.34 -9.10
CA SER A 757 44.36 -1.83 -10.21
C SER A 757 44.94 -0.73 -11.08
N GLN A 758 44.44 0.49 -11.01
CA GLN A 758 44.82 1.65 -11.83
C GLN A 758 45.51 2.75 -11.01
N GLU A 759 45.54 2.62 -9.69
CA GLU A 759 46.12 3.59 -8.78
C GLU A 759 47.64 3.34 -8.58
N GLU A 760 48.43 4.40 -8.65
CA GLU A 760 49.84 4.35 -8.29
C GLU A 760 50.05 4.31 -6.77
N ARG A 761 49.14 4.93 -6.01
CA ARG A 761 49.16 4.97 -4.54
C ARG A 761 48.60 3.68 -3.93
N SER A 762 49.15 3.26 -2.82
CA SER A 762 48.61 2.11 -2.10
C SER A 762 47.25 2.44 -1.49
N TYR A 763 46.43 1.41 -1.27
CA TYR A 763 45.16 1.58 -0.57
C TYR A 763 45.32 2.25 0.80
N ARG A 764 46.43 2.00 1.45
CA ARG A 764 46.78 2.61 2.74
C ARG A 764 47.00 4.11 2.59
N ASP A 765 47.77 4.54 1.61
CA ASP A 765 48.05 5.96 1.40
C ASP A 765 46.79 6.74 1.06
N LEU A 766 45.88 6.17 0.24
CA LEU A 766 44.59 6.79 -0.06
C LEU A 766 43.76 7.04 1.19
N LEU A 767 43.73 6.06 2.14
CA LEU A 767 42.98 6.20 3.38
C LEU A 767 43.66 7.21 4.32
N GLU A 768 44.99 7.18 4.47
CA GLU A 768 45.75 8.11 5.33
C GLU A 768 45.52 9.54 4.84
N ASP A 769 45.73 9.83 3.56
CA ASP A 769 45.51 11.16 2.96
C ASP A 769 44.04 11.63 3.14
N PHE A 770 43.06 10.73 3.02
CA PHE A 770 41.67 11.10 3.18
C PHE A 770 41.32 11.46 4.65
N TRP A 771 41.92 10.79 5.62
CA TRP A 771 41.60 11.01 7.03
C TRP A 771 42.44 12.09 7.71
N GLU A 772 43.53 12.53 7.08
CA GLU A 772 44.31 13.73 7.47
C GLU A 772 43.50 15.01 7.19
#